data_921412facc1c97f6bb55cc2c6b2049b4
#
_entry.id   921412facc1c97f6bb55cc2c6b2049b4
#
_cell.length_a   1.000
_cell.length_b   1.000
_cell.length_c   1.000
_cell.angle_alpha   90.00
_cell.angle_beta   90.00
_cell.angle_gamma   90.00
#
_symmetry.space_group_name_H-M   'P 1'
#
loop_
_entity.id
_entity.type
_entity.pdbx_description
1 polymer ?
#
loop_
_entity_poly.entity_id
_entity_poly.type
_entity_poly.pdbx_seq_one_letter_code
_entity_poly.pdbx_strand_id
1 'polypeptide(L)'
;MKLVIVESPAKCKKIESYLGIGYKCIASYGHIREFLNGLKSIDIGNTFKPKYKLMTTKKKYINQLRVNIKKASEVILATDDDREGEAIAWHICMSFDLPPQYTKRIIFHEITKPAIKKALINPTYLDMNKIYSQQSRQILDLLVGFKVSPILWKNISGKRGLSAGRCQSSALRLVYDNYKEIKERKGKKRYQTIALFRGLNKSTSLPFELNNKFKKKEMVESFLEESVFFDHKLENISEKKVMKSAPFPLTTSKLQQKASNDLGFSPKQTMSCAQRLYENGYITYMRTDSVKYSGEFVKSTKNYIHDTYGEKYISKGIFKLVNTNKKEKSKDKLAQEAHEAIRPTSINRTSIPIGGKISNKELRLYLLIYKNALASCMSKAIYDKLVLVLCAPLDYKYKYSMERVVFDGWKVVYGTENNDDIYNRLKQTDINTVLSYEKINSDMTITDLKQHYNESRLIQLLEKKGIGRPSTFSSIISKIQDRGYVNKENIEGIKMKCENYELIGDEIETKTEEKEFGSEKNKLVLQTTGLLVIEFLIKHFNKLFEYNYTKNMEDLLDKIASGDMEWSELCRDCNNTIDGSIKKIKKTDNPVIKIDEYHTYTIGRYGPIIKYKDEKGDVSFKQINKNLKIDLEKLKKGEYTLKQLMYSDNSETPINQNRNLGEYKGNDVVLKNGKYGMYVTIDGKNTSLKYINKDMDEITLDDVVEYINKKSSASSNIIKKLNDDISIRKGKYGPYVFYKTSTMNRPKFISMKGIAQEEVTIAWVEANLNN
;
A
#
# COMPACT_ATOMS: atom_id res chain seq x y z
N MET A 1 15.70 36.55 18.14
CA MET A 1 14.85 35.34 18.11
C MET A 1 15.45 34.38 17.11
N LYS A 2 15.81 33.14 17.51
CA LYS A 2 16.31 32.10 16.62
C LYS A 2 15.13 31.40 15.93
N LEU A 3 15.22 31.18 14.62
CA LEU A 3 14.18 30.57 13.82
C LEU A 3 14.55 29.14 13.47
N VAL A 4 13.67 28.20 13.85
CA VAL A 4 13.81 26.77 13.46
C VAL A 4 12.81 26.48 12.35
N ILE A 5 13.29 25.91 11.24
CA ILE A 5 12.46 25.59 10.08
C ILE A 5 12.35 24.06 9.93
N VAL A 6 11.14 23.53 10.01
CA VAL A 6 10.81 22.11 9.84
C VAL A 6 9.98 21.89 8.56
N GLU A 7 9.77 20.63 8.17
CA GLU A 7 8.96 20.32 6.99
C GLU A 7 7.45 20.39 7.24
N SER A 8 7.00 19.90 8.40
CA SER A 8 5.57 19.73 8.72
C SER A 8 5.13 20.63 9.88
N PRO A 9 3.97 21.32 9.78
CA PRO A 9 3.44 22.14 10.85
C PRO A 9 3.08 21.34 12.11
N ALA A 10 2.86 20.03 11.98
CA ALA A 10 2.57 19.16 13.12
C ALA A 10 3.72 19.08 14.13
N LYS A 11 4.96 19.27 13.67
CA LYS A 11 6.18 19.25 14.51
C LYS A 11 6.41 20.57 15.26
N CYS A 12 5.91 21.70 14.72
CA CYS A 12 6.29 23.05 15.19
C CYS A 12 6.03 23.26 16.68
N LYS A 13 4.78 23.07 17.13
CA LYS A 13 4.40 23.36 18.53
C LYS A 13 5.23 22.56 19.55
N LYS A 14 5.48 21.28 19.23
CA LYS A 14 6.20 20.38 20.13
C LYS A 14 7.68 20.71 20.18
N ILE A 15 8.30 20.95 19.03
CA ILE A 15 9.72 21.34 18.96
C ILE A 15 9.93 22.68 19.64
N GLU A 16 9.07 23.68 19.37
CA GLU A 16 9.15 24.99 20.01
C GLU A 16 9.04 24.89 21.54
N SER A 17 8.10 24.07 22.06
CA SER A 17 7.98 23.85 23.51
C SER A 17 9.21 23.18 24.14
N TYR A 18 9.96 22.38 23.40
CA TYR A 18 11.19 21.72 23.87
C TYR A 18 12.42 22.67 23.84
N LEU A 19 12.44 23.58 22.88
CA LEU A 19 13.52 24.56 22.73
C LEU A 19 13.40 25.71 23.74
N GLY A 20 12.17 26.11 24.11
CA GLY A 20 11.92 27.15 25.09
C GLY A 20 11.98 28.59 24.54
N ILE A 21 12.10 29.55 25.46
CA ILE A 21 12.08 30.98 25.15
C ILE A 21 13.25 31.37 24.22
N GLY A 22 12.99 32.28 23.27
CA GLY A 22 14.00 32.75 22.31
C GLY A 22 13.99 32.00 20.97
N TYR A 23 13.26 30.90 20.88
CA TYR A 23 13.09 30.12 19.63
C TYR A 23 11.68 30.27 19.07
N LYS A 24 11.60 30.28 17.74
CA LYS A 24 10.33 30.17 16.99
C LYS A 24 10.44 29.04 15.97
N CYS A 25 9.46 28.18 15.88
CA CYS A 25 9.43 27.08 14.93
C CYS A 25 8.35 27.31 13.86
N ILE A 26 8.73 27.23 12.59
CA ILE A 26 7.79 27.33 11.45
C ILE A 26 8.02 26.19 10.48
N ALA A 27 7.01 25.91 9.64
CA ALA A 27 7.06 24.84 8.66
C ALA A 27 7.20 25.36 7.22
N SER A 28 7.96 24.64 6.39
CA SER A 28 8.04 24.85 4.95
C SER A 28 6.90 24.19 4.17
N TYR A 29 6.18 23.26 4.81
CA TYR A 29 5.18 22.40 4.15
C TYR A 29 5.78 21.53 3.01
N GLY A 30 7.01 21.06 3.18
CA GLY A 30 7.78 20.30 2.19
C GLY A 30 8.53 21.20 1.20
N HIS A 31 8.80 20.72 -0.02
CA HIS A 31 9.50 21.49 -1.03
C HIS A 31 8.82 22.82 -1.37
N ILE A 32 9.59 23.89 -1.48
CA ILE A 32 9.12 25.25 -1.87
C ILE A 32 9.52 25.62 -3.29
N ARG A 33 10.39 24.80 -3.94
CA ARG A 33 10.82 24.93 -5.33
C ARG A 33 10.45 23.70 -6.13
N GLU A 34 10.21 23.89 -7.42
CA GLU A 34 9.97 22.87 -8.41
C GLU A 34 10.76 23.15 -9.69
N PHE A 35 10.92 22.18 -10.56
CA PHE A 35 11.53 22.40 -11.87
C PHE A 35 10.80 23.48 -12.67
N LEU A 36 11.55 24.37 -13.32
CA LEU A 36 10.98 25.51 -14.04
C LEU A 36 9.99 25.09 -15.14
N ASN A 37 10.34 24.09 -15.96
CA ASN A 37 9.52 23.62 -17.09
C ASN A 37 9.86 22.17 -17.46
N GLY A 38 9.54 21.22 -16.58
CA GLY A 38 9.76 19.78 -16.82
C GLY A 38 11.16 19.47 -17.35
N LEU A 39 11.26 18.69 -18.42
CA LEU A 39 12.54 18.27 -18.99
C LEU A 39 13.37 19.44 -19.58
N LYS A 40 12.73 20.52 -20.04
CA LYS A 40 13.40 21.73 -20.54
C LYS A 40 14.15 22.50 -19.46
N SER A 41 13.94 22.15 -18.18
CA SER A 41 14.65 22.74 -17.05
C SER A 41 16.02 22.12 -16.81
N ILE A 42 16.38 21.08 -17.55
CA ILE A 42 17.63 20.34 -17.40
C ILE A 42 18.52 20.61 -18.61
N ASP A 43 19.76 20.95 -18.37
CA ASP A 43 20.78 21.12 -19.42
C ASP A 43 21.31 19.75 -19.89
N ILE A 44 20.46 19.00 -20.62
CA ILE A 44 20.70 17.60 -21.00
C ILE A 44 21.93 17.45 -21.91
N GLY A 45 22.23 18.44 -22.75
CA GLY A 45 23.33 18.36 -23.71
C GLY A 45 24.71 18.53 -23.09
N ASN A 46 24.80 19.06 -21.87
CA ASN A 46 26.04 19.49 -21.27
C ASN A 46 26.18 19.07 -19.79
N THR A 47 25.66 19.88 -18.87
CA THR A 47 25.95 19.74 -17.42
C THR A 47 24.90 19.01 -16.62
N PHE A 48 23.73 18.73 -17.19
CA PHE A 48 22.55 18.22 -16.50
C PHE A 48 22.05 19.10 -15.34
N LYS A 49 22.59 20.31 -15.15
CA LYS A 49 22.18 21.22 -14.07
C LYS A 49 20.69 21.59 -14.19
N PRO A 50 19.90 21.39 -13.12
CA PRO A 50 18.50 21.72 -13.13
C PRO A 50 18.24 23.20 -12.84
N LYS A 51 17.23 23.79 -13.49
CA LYS A 51 16.70 25.13 -13.21
C LYS A 51 15.42 25.02 -12.42
N TYR A 52 15.34 25.74 -11.30
CA TYR A 52 14.19 25.71 -10.37
C TYR A 52 13.44 27.04 -10.36
N LYS A 53 12.15 26.98 -10.04
CA LYS A 53 11.30 28.13 -9.71
C LYS A 53 10.60 27.90 -8.38
N LEU A 54 10.15 28.97 -7.74
CA LEU A 54 9.30 28.90 -6.56
C LEU A 54 7.91 28.35 -6.92
N MET A 55 7.36 27.49 -6.07
CA MET A 55 6.02 26.91 -6.25
C MET A 55 4.93 27.96 -6.02
N THR A 56 4.17 28.29 -7.04
CA THR A 56 3.06 29.28 -6.96
C THR A 56 1.97 28.85 -5.98
N THR A 57 1.71 27.54 -5.89
CA THR A 57 0.73 26.93 -4.97
C THR A 57 1.10 27.13 -3.49
N LYS A 58 2.35 27.46 -3.19
CA LYS A 58 2.87 27.67 -1.83
C LYS A 58 3.22 29.13 -1.50
N LYS A 59 2.80 30.08 -2.32
CA LYS A 59 3.11 31.53 -2.17
C LYS A 59 2.88 32.05 -0.75
N LYS A 60 1.78 31.63 -0.09
CA LYS A 60 1.46 32.01 1.30
C LYS A 60 2.59 31.58 2.28
N TYR A 61 2.99 30.34 2.22
CA TYR A 61 4.03 29.77 3.12
C TYR A 61 5.42 30.33 2.81
N ILE A 62 5.75 30.52 1.54
CA ILE A 62 7.01 31.15 1.09
C ILE A 62 7.11 32.57 1.62
N ASN A 63 6.03 33.37 1.57
CA ASN A 63 6.02 34.71 2.14
C ASN A 63 6.16 34.70 3.66
N GLN A 64 5.52 33.75 4.35
CA GLN A 64 5.68 33.55 5.79
C GLN A 64 7.13 33.21 6.16
N LEU A 65 7.77 32.31 5.43
CA LEU A 65 9.20 32.00 5.59
C LEU A 65 10.06 33.26 5.42
N ARG A 66 9.86 34.00 4.32
CA ARG A 66 10.63 35.23 4.01
C ARG A 66 10.56 36.27 5.14
N VAL A 67 9.35 36.55 5.67
CA VAL A 67 9.16 37.51 6.76
C VAL A 67 9.86 37.07 8.04
N ASN A 68 9.76 35.77 8.39
CA ASN A 68 10.35 35.26 9.64
C ASN A 68 11.89 35.13 9.54
N ILE A 69 12.43 34.72 8.39
CA ILE A 69 13.88 34.65 8.15
C ILE A 69 14.50 36.04 8.28
N LYS A 70 13.89 37.09 7.69
CA LYS A 70 14.39 38.47 7.82
C LYS A 70 14.41 38.99 9.25
N LYS A 71 13.52 38.50 10.12
CA LYS A 71 13.42 38.93 11.54
C LYS A 71 14.27 38.06 12.48
N ALA A 72 14.81 36.95 11.99
CA ALA A 72 15.58 36.03 12.80
C ALA A 72 17.03 36.51 12.98
N SER A 73 17.55 36.35 14.20
CA SER A 73 18.99 36.54 14.48
C SER A 73 19.84 35.35 14.00
N GLU A 74 19.20 34.17 13.91
CA GLU A 74 19.84 32.94 13.45
C GLU A 74 18.75 32.02 12.85
N VAL A 75 19.06 31.36 11.74
CA VAL A 75 18.20 30.35 11.09
C VAL A 75 18.80 28.97 11.30
N ILE A 76 17.97 28.04 11.77
CA ILE A 76 18.34 26.64 12.02
C ILE A 76 17.41 25.77 11.19
N LEU A 77 17.95 24.92 10.33
CA LEU A 77 17.17 23.96 9.53
C LEU A 77 17.00 22.67 10.33
N ALA A 78 15.77 22.17 10.40
CA ALA A 78 15.40 20.99 11.17
C ALA A 78 14.48 20.06 10.37
N THR A 79 14.87 19.86 9.11
CA THR A 79 14.21 18.91 8.19
C THR A 79 14.59 17.47 8.54
N ASP A 80 13.80 16.51 8.07
CA ASP A 80 14.01 15.09 8.35
C ASP A 80 15.40 14.61 7.86
N ASP A 81 15.92 13.57 8.49
CA ASP A 81 17.23 13.00 8.12
C ASP A 81 17.06 11.99 6.98
N ASP A 82 16.67 12.49 5.81
CA ASP A 82 16.71 11.76 4.56
C ASP A 82 17.09 12.70 3.41
N ARG A 83 17.32 12.15 2.21
CA ARG A 83 17.70 12.93 1.02
C ARG A 83 16.67 14.00 0.65
N GLU A 84 15.39 13.74 0.90
CA GLU A 84 14.31 14.70 0.63
C GLU A 84 14.38 15.86 1.61
N GLY A 85 14.61 15.59 2.90
CA GLY A 85 14.81 16.62 3.91
C GLY A 85 16.05 17.46 3.66
N GLU A 86 17.16 16.87 3.20
CA GLU A 86 18.36 17.57 2.78
C GLU A 86 18.08 18.51 1.61
N ALA A 87 17.35 18.03 0.59
CA ALA A 87 16.96 18.85 -0.56
C ALA A 87 15.99 19.98 -0.18
N ILE A 88 15.03 19.74 0.73
CA ILE A 88 14.13 20.79 1.23
C ILE A 88 14.94 21.90 1.91
N ALA A 89 15.85 21.53 2.80
CA ALA A 89 16.73 22.45 3.48
C ALA A 89 17.57 23.29 2.50
N TRP A 90 18.17 22.65 1.50
CA TRP A 90 18.89 23.32 0.42
C TRP A 90 18.01 24.27 -0.39
N HIS A 91 16.79 23.85 -0.73
CA HIS A 91 15.86 24.74 -1.43
C HIS A 91 15.49 25.99 -0.61
N ILE A 92 15.42 25.87 0.72
CA ILE A 92 15.20 26.99 1.62
C ILE A 92 16.41 27.95 1.55
N CYS A 93 17.63 27.42 1.70
CA CYS A 93 18.85 28.22 1.59
C CYS A 93 18.91 28.99 0.29
N MET A 94 18.75 28.31 -0.84
CA MET A 94 18.82 28.92 -2.17
C MET A 94 17.67 29.90 -2.49
N SER A 95 16.57 29.86 -1.76
CA SER A 95 15.41 30.75 -1.99
C SER A 95 15.46 32.02 -1.16
N PHE A 96 16.27 32.03 -0.11
CA PHE A 96 16.34 33.12 0.85
C PHE A 96 17.78 33.58 1.11
N ASP A 97 18.69 33.27 0.18
CA ASP A 97 20.11 33.70 0.18
C ASP A 97 20.83 33.32 1.49
N LEU A 98 20.50 32.17 2.06
CA LEU A 98 21.22 31.61 3.20
C LEU A 98 22.39 30.76 2.68
N PRO A 99 23.62 30.98 3.19
CA PRO A 99 24.78 30.20 2.73
C PRO A 99 24.69 28.74 3.22
N PRO A 100 24.58 27.75 2.31
CA PRO A 100 24.38 26.36 2.71
C PRO A 100 25.44 25.78 3.63
N GLN A 101 26.70 26.17 3.41
CA GLN A 101 27.87 25.72 4.17
C GLN A 101 27.98 26.31 5.58
N TYR A 102 27.20 27.37 5.89
CA TYR A 102 27.23 28.03 7.20
C TYR A 102 25.88 28.04 7.90
N THR A 103 24.80 27.64 7.20
CA THR A 103 23.47 27.56 7.81
C THR A 103 23.37 26.29 8.66
N LYS A 104 23.18 26.47 9.97
CA LYS A 104 23.09 25.34 10.91
C LYS A 104 21.92 24.43 10.56
N ARG A 105 22.17 23.14 10.61
CA ARG A 105 21.17 22.08 10.50
C ARG A 105 21.20 21.20 11.75
N ILE A 106 20.04 20.87 12.30
CA ILE A 106 19.91 19.91 13.39
C ILE A 106 19.21 18.65 12.88
N ILE A 107 19.77 17.50 13.25
CA ILE A 107 19.30 16.17 12.86
C ILE A 107 18.83 15.42 14.11
N PHE A 108 17.63 14.86 14.04
CA PHE A 108 17.06 14.04 15.11
C PHE A 108 16.17 12.93 14.53
N HIS A 109 16.24 11.75 15.13
CA HIS A 109 15.50 10.58 14.70
C HIS A 109 14.22 10.36 15.52
N GLU A 110 13.99 11.16 16.57
CA GLU A 110 12.78 11.16 17.39
C GLU A 110 12.47 12.57 17.90
N ILE A 111 11.18 12.87 18.06
CA ILE A 111 10.75 14.19 18.56
C ILE A 111 10.53 14.09 20.07
N THR A 112 11.64 14.06 20.79
CA THR A 112 11.71 14.08 22.26
C THR A 112 12.56 15.25 22.75
N LYS A 113 12.32 15.72 23.98
CA LYS A 113 13.08 16.86 24.54
C LYS A 113 14.59 16.59 24.60
N PRO A 114 15.05 15.38 25.06
CA PRO A 114 16.49 15.07 25.05
C PRO A 114 17.09 15.05 23.65
N ALA A 115 16.44 14.42 22.67
CA ALA A 115 16.95 14.33 21.29
C ALA A 115 17.06 15.71 20.64
N ILE A 116 16.04 16.56 20.78
CA ILE A 116 16.06 17.93 20.21
C ILE A 116 17.18 18.78 20.87
N LYS A 117 17.31 18.73 22.20
CA LYS A 117 18.38 19.45 22.90
C LYS A 117 19.77 18.96 22.49
N LYS A 118 19.97 17.65 22.38
CA LYS A 118 21.23 17.06 21.93
C LYS A 118 21.58 17.49 20.49
N ALA A 119 20.60 17.50 19.60
CA ALA A 119 20.79 17.95 18.22
C ALA A 119 21.15 19.46 18.14
N LEU A 120 20.56 20.29 19.03
CA LEU A 120 20.86 21.71 19.08
C LEU A 120 22.30 22.02 19.55
N ILE A 121 22.83 21.20 20.45
CA ILE A 121 24.21 21.32 20.94
C ILE A 121 25.23 20.85 19.87
N ASN A 122 24.82 19.90 19.01
CA ASN A 122 25.67 19.32 17.97
C ASN A 122 25.06 19.58 16.58
N PRO A 123 25.00 20.84 16.12
CA PRO A 123 24.48 21.16 14.79
C PRO A 123 25.44 20.66 13.71
N THR A 124 24.87 20.32 12.56
CA THR A 124 25.57 19.98 11.34
C THR A 124 25.34 21.06 10.28
N TYR A 125 25.86 20.83 9.08
CA TYR A 125 25.62 21.64 7.89
C TYR A 125 25.06 20.77 6.78
N LEU A 126 24.62 21.39 5.68
CA LEU A 126 24.09 20.68 4.52
C LEU A 126 25.14 19.82 3.84
N ASP A 127 24.76 18.59 3.56
CA ASP A 127 25.56 17.63 2.80
C ASP A 127 25.22 17.74 1.31
N MET A 128 26.13 18.36 0.54
CA MET A 128 25.92 18.56 -0.89
C MET A 128 25.87 17.26 -1.68
N ASN A 129 26.52 16.18 -1.24
CA ASN A 129 26.48 14.89 -1.91
C ASN A 129 25.09 14.25 -1.78
N LYS A 130 24.45 14.36 -0.61
CA LYS A 130 23.06 13.93 -0.44
C LYS A 130 22.11 14.73 -1.34
N ILE A 131 22.34 16.04 -1.48
CA ILE A 131 21.55 16.91 -2.35
C ILE A 131 21.74 16.49 -3.82
N TYR A 132 22.96 16.26 -4.27
CA TYR A 132 23.24 15.79 -5.63
C TYR A 132 22.62 14.43 -5.91
N SER A 133 22.64 13.53 -4.95
CA SER A 133 21.97 12.23 -5.07
C SER A 133 20.45 12.38 -5.25
N GLN A 134 19.81 13.28 -4.48
CA GLN A 134 18.37 13.55 -4.61
C GLN A 134 18.05 14.24 -5.94
N GLN A 135 18.86 15.22 -6.38
CA GLN A 135 18.71 15.88 -7.67
C GLN A 135 18.84 14.89 -8.84
N SER A 136 19.88 14.05 -8.80
CA SER A 136 20.08 13.00 -9.82
C SER A 136 18.88 12.09 -9.91
N ARG A 137 18.35 11.66 -8.77
CA ARG A 137 17.14 10.85 -8.74
C ARG A 137 15.94 11.54 -9.39
N GLN A 138 15.70 12.82 -9.08
CA GLN A 138 14.65 13.60 -9.72
C GLN A 138 14.86 13.71 -11.24
N ILE A 139 16.08 13.95 -11.68
CA ILE A 139 16.44 14.04 -13.11
C ILE A 139 16.22 12.70 -13.80
N LEU A 140 16.66 11.58 -13.21
CA LEU A 140 16.44 10.24 -13.75
C LEU A 140 14.95 9.92 -13.90
N ASP A 141 14.13 10.25 -12.90
CA ASP A 141 12.70 10.04 -12.94
C ASP A 141 12.03 10.93 -14.00
N LEU A 142 12.52 12.16 -14.23
CA LEU A 142 12.06 13.03 -15.33
C LEU A 142 12.49 12.49 -16.71
N LEU A 143 13.74 12.06 -16.88
CA LEU A 143 14.23 11.50 -18.14
C LEU A 143 13.37 10.30 -18.57
N VAL A 144 13.16 9.34 -17.66
CA VAL A 144 12.33 8.17 -17.94
C VAL A 144 10.88 8.59 -18.19
N GLY A 145 10.30 9.41 -17.30
CA GLY A 145 8.91 9.84 -17.39
C GLY A 145 8.59 10.62 -18.67
N PHE A 146 9.40 11.60 -19.02
CA PHE A 146 9.12 12.50 -20.15
C PHE A 146 9.59 11.96 -21.50
N LYS A 147 10.57 11.05 -21.54
CA LYS A 147 11.00 10.45 -22.81
C LYS A 147 10.27 9.16 -23.14
N VAL A 148 9.97 8.30 -22.15
CA VAL A 148 9.35 6.99 -22.41
C VAL A 148 7.82 7.06 -22.41
N SER A 149 7.18 7.85 -21.52
CA SER A 149 5.72 7.92 -21.46
C SER A 149 5.07 8.41 -22.75
N PRO A 150 5.59 9.42 -23.47
CA PRO A 150 5.04 9.82 -24.78
C PRO A 150 5.10 8.71 -25.83
N ILE A 151 6.10 7.83 -25.74
CA ILE A 151 6.21 6.67 -26.65
C ILE A 151 5.07 5.69 -26.37
N LEU A 152 4.74 5.46 -25.09
CA LEU A 152 3.57 4.64 -24.73
C LEU A 152 2.27 5.25 -25.25
N TRP A 153 2.11 6.58 -25.14
CA TRP A 153 0.90 7.26 -25.67
C TRP A 153 0.74 7.08 -27.17
N LYS A 154 1.85 7.28 -27.90
CA LYS A 154 1.85 7.15 -29.36
C LYS A 154 1.55 5.74 -29.83
N ASN A 155 2.12 4.73 -29.14
CA ASN A 155 2.09 3.36 -29.63
C ASN A 155 0.99 2.49 -29.00
N ILE A 156 0.44 2.84 -27.81
CA ILE A 156 -0.55 1.99 -27.14
C ILE A 156 -1.93 2.64 -27.08
N SER A 157 -2.04 3.90 -26.61
CA SER A 157 -3.35 4.49 -26.29
C SER A 157 -3.80 5.60 -27.27
N GLY A 158 -2.92 6.13 -28.08
CA GLY A 158 -3.19 7.31 -28.91
C GLY A 158 -3.44 8.60 -28.11
N LYS A 159 -3.50 8.55 -26.78
CA LYS A 159 -3.80 9.69 -25.89
C LYS A 159 -2.91 9.69 -24.66
N ARG A 160 -2.75 10.86 -24.01
CA ARG A 160 -2.02 11.00 -22.74
C ARG A 160 -2.71 10.22 -21.63
N GLY A 161 -1.94 9.59 -20.73
CA GLY A 161 -2.47 8.87 -19.56
C GLY A 161 -1.56 7.76 -19.06
N LEU A 162 -0.95 7.00 -19.98
CA LEU A 162 0.02 5.97 -19.63
C LEU A 162 1.34 6.60 -19.14
N SER A 163 2.02 5.95 -18.22
CA SER A 163 3.31 6.42 -17.72
C SER A 163 4.28 5.28 -17.48
N ALA A 164 5.52 5.51 -17.82
CA ALA A 164 6.65 4.70 -17.38
C ALA A 164 7.41 5.43 -16.28
N GLY A 165 8.01 4.67 -15.38
CA GLY A 165 8.86 5.19 -14.32
C GLY A 165 9.84 4.12 -13.88
N ARG A 166 11.04 4.51 -13.51
CA ARG A 166 12.16 3.63 -13.22
C ARG A 166 11.79 2.47 -12.27
N CYS A 167 11.41 2.77 -11.05
CA CYS A 167 11.00 1.75 -10.07
C CYS A 167 9.57 1.25 -10.28
N GLN A 168 8.66 2.11 -10.76
CA GLN A 168 7.26 1.76 -11.02
C GLN A 168 7.13 0.67 -12.08
N SER A 169 7.85 0.79 -13.21
CA SER A 169 7.79 -0.20 -14.28
C SER A 169 8.47 -1.51 -13.92
N SER A 170 9.55 -1.47 -13.13
CA SER A 170 10.18 -2.68 -12.58
C SER A 170 9.28 -3.39 -11.57
N ALA A 171 8.48 -2.66 -10.76
CA ALA A 171 7.47 -3.25 -9.89
C ALA A 171 6.33 -3.90 -10.70
N LEU A 172 5.88 -3.26 -11.79
CA LEU A 172 4.90 -3.82 -12.71
C LEU A 172 5.43 -5.12 -13.37
N ARG A 173 6.72 -5.15 -13.71
CA ARG A 173 7.39 -6.35 -14.24
C ARG A 173 7.35 -7.52 -13.24
N LEU A 174 7.52 -7.28 -11.94
CA LEU A 174 7.38 -8.33 -10.92
C LEU A 174 5.99 -8.95 -10.91
N VAL A 175 4.95 -8.12 -11.03
CA VAL A 175 3.57 -8.61 -11.10
C VAL A 175 3.32 -9.36 -12.42
N TYR A 176 3.89 -8.90 -13.52
CA TYR A 176 3.81 -9.56 -14.82
C TYR A 176 4.53 -10.92 -14.84
N ASP A 177 5.73 -11.01 -14.29
CA ASP A 177 6.45 -12.28 -14.20
C ASP A 177 5.67 -13.30 -13.34
N ASN A 178 5.07 -12.84 -12.22
CA ASN A 178 4.17 -13.67 -11.42
C ASN A 178 2.92 -14.12 -12.19
N TYR A 179 2.32 -13.23 -12.98
CA TYR A 179 1.19 -13.58 -13.85
C TYR A 179 1.56 -14.67 -14.86
N LYS A 180 2.74 -14.60 -15.48
CA LYS A 180 3.23 -15.68 -16.36
C LYS A 180 3.41 -17.00 -15.64
N GLU A 181 4.09 -16.97 -14.48
CA GLU A 181 4.29 -18.18 -13.66
C GLU A 181 2.96 -18.85 -13.26
N ILE A 182 1.92 -18.04 -12.96
CA ILE A 182 0.58 -18.55 -12.64
C ILE A 182 -0.06 -19.23 -13.85
N LYS A 183 0.05 -18.62 -15.03
CA LYS A 183 -0.50 -19.21 -16.27
C LYS A 183 0.18 -20.52 -16.64
N GLU A 184 1.47 -20.63 -16.43
CA GLU A 184 2.26 -21.83 -16.75
C GLU A 184 2.02 -22.97 -15.75
N ARG A 185 1.76 -22.65 -14.47
CA ARG A 185 1.61 -23.62 -13.38
C ARG A 185 0.14 -23.86 -13.03
N LYS A 186 -0.48 -24.78 -13.73
CA LYS A 186 -1.89 -25.17 -13.52
C LYS A 186 -2.14 -25.96 -12.23
N GLY A 187 -1.11 -26.26 -11.44
CA GLY A 187 -1.19 -27.15 -10.29
C GLY A 187 -1.23 -28.64 -10.67
N LYS A 188 -1.11 -29.49 -9.67
CA LYS A 188 -1.13 -30.95 -9.84
C LYS A 188 -2.16 -31.55 -8.90
N LYS A 189 -3.07 -32.37 -9.44
CA LYS A 189 -4.00 -33.14 -8.60
C LYS A 189 -3.21 -34.15 -7.77
N ARG A 190 -3.55 -34.24 -6.49
CA ARG A 190 -3.00 -35.18 -5.53
C ARG A 190 -4.09 -35.55 -4.53
N TYR A 191 -3.91 -36.68 -3.88
CA TYR A 191 -4.74 -37.09 -2.73
C TYR A 191 -3.89 -36.99 -1.47
N GLN A 192 -4.37 -36.25 -0.50
CA GLN A 192 -3.78 -36.11 0.83
C GLN A 192 -4.54 -36.98 1.80
N THR A 193 -3.86 -37.92 2.44
CA THR A 193 -4.48 -38.89 3.35
C THR A 193 -4.21 -38.49 4.78
N ILE A 194 -5.28 -38.39 5.59
CA ILE A 194 -5.26 -38.09 7.02
C ILE A 194 -6.08 -39.15 7.73
N ALA A 195 -5.48 -39.84 8.68
CA ALA A 195 -6.15 -40.81 9.52
C ALA A 195 -6.40 -40.24 10.93
N LEU A 196 -7.59 -40.42 11.45
CA LEU A 196 -7.95 -40.11 12.82
C LEU A 196 -7.76 -41.35 13.69
N PHE A 197 -6.72 -41.35 14.56
CA PHE A 197 -6.44 -42.49 15.45
C PHE A 197 -6.98 -42.26 16.86
N ARG A 198 -7.62 -43.30 17.45
CA ARG A 198 -8.12 -43.37 18.82
C ARG A 198 -7.05 -43.89 19.79
N GLY A 199 -7.32 -43.77 21.07
CA GLY A 199 -6.48 -44.36 22.12
C GLY A 199 -5.36 -43.49 22.69
N LEU A 200 -4.91 -42.51 21.95
CA LEU A 200 -3.85 -41.59 22.37
C LEU A 200 -4.36 -40.42 23.21
N ASN A 201 -5.62 -40.03 23.03
CA ASN A 201 -6.27 -38.99 23.83
C ASN A 201 -7.64 -39.48 24.32
N LYS A 202 -7.98 -39.20 25.59
CA LYS A 202 -9.23 -39.73 26.22
C LYS A 202 -10.52 -39.27 25.57
N SER A 203 -10.54 -38.13 24.93
CA SER A 203 -11.74 -37.46 24.43
C SER A 203 -11.82 -37.26 22.94
N THR A 204 -10.72 -37.31 22.21
CA THR A 204 -10.69 -36.97 20.77
C THR A 204 -9.64 -37.79 20.02
N SER A 205 -10.01 -38.21 18.80
CA SER A 205 -9.07 -38.84 17.89
C SER A 205 -8.05 -37.78 17.36
N LEU A 206 -6.80 -38.21 17.14
CA LEU A 206 -5.72 -37.34 16.66
C LEU A 206 -5.52 -37.50 15.16
N PRO A 207 -5.36 -36.40 14.40
CA PRO A 207 -5.17 -36.44 12.98
C PRO A 207 -3.68 -36.69 12.61
N PHE A 208 -3.40 -37.84 12.04
CA PHE A 208 -2.10 -38.20 11.49
C PHE A 208 -2.08 -38.06 9.99
N GLU A 209 -1.12 -37.30 9.45
CA GLU A 209 -0.94 -37.12 8.01
C GLU A 209 0.00 -38.16 7.45
N LEU A 210 -0.39 -38.80 6.33
CA LEU A 210 0.45 -39.73 5.59
C LEU A 210 1.62 -39.00 4.97
N ASN A 211 2.81 -39.57 5.01
CA ASN A 211 4.02 -38.97 4.45
C ASN A 211 4.06 -38.95 2.91
N ASN A 212 3.02 -39.42 2.24
CA ASN A 212 2.87 -39.44 0.79
C ASN A 212 1.56 -38.78 0.35
N LYS A 213 1.58 -38.21 -0.87
CA LYS A 213 0.40 -37.70 -1.56
C LYS A 213 0.22 -38.46 -2.86
N PHE A 214 -0.80 -39.28 -2.94
CA PHE A 214 -1.04 -40.11 -4.09
C PHE A 214 -1.35 -39.32 -5.37
N LYS A 215 -0.92 -39.85 -6.51
CA LYS A 215 -1.09 -39.17 -7.82
C LYS A 215 -2.38 -39.62 -8.51
N LYS A 216 -2.82 -40.83 -8.25
CA LYS A 216 -3.95 -41.49 -8.91
C LYS A 216 -4.89 -42.08 -7.87
N LYS A 217 -6.16 -42.22 -8.22
CA LYS A 217 -7.19 -42.79 -7.38
C LYS A 217 -6.98 -44.28 -7.08
N GLU A 218 -6.53 -45.02 -8.05
CA GLU A 218 -6.27 -46.46 -7.89
C GLU A 218 -5.23 -46.74 -6.78
N MET A 219 -4.28 -45.82 -6.61
CA MET A 219 -3.28 -45.91 -5.53
C MET A 219 -3.91 -45.59 -4.16
N VAL A 220 -4.94 -44.75 -4.11
CA VAL A 220 -5.68 -44.46 -2.88
C VAL A 220 -6.52 -45.67 -2.47
N GLU A 221 -7.26 -46.25 -3.43
CA GLU A 221 -8.12 -47.42 -3.22
C GLU A 221 -7.29 -48.61 -2.70
N SER A 222 -6.21 -48.98 -3.37
CA SER A 222 -5.29 -50.04 -2.93
C SER A 222 -4.69 -49.75 -1.53
N PHE A 223 -4.34 -48.52 -1.23
CA PHE A 223 -3.81 -48.14 0.09
C PHE A 223 -4.89 -48.27 1.19
N LEU A 224 -6.11 -47.91 0.91
CA LEU A 224 -7.23 -48.00 1.88
C LEU A 224 -7.64 -49.48 2.09
N GLU A 225 -7.70 -50.30 1.04
CA GLU A 225 -7.95 -51.73 1.12
C GLU A 225 -6.94 -52.46 2.02
N GLU A 226 -5.64 -52.18 1.81
CA GLU A 226 -4.59 -52.72 2.66
C GLU A 226 -4.64 -52.16 4.10
N SER A 227 -5.17 -50.93 4.30
CA SER A 227 -5.31 -50.35 5.64
C SER A 227 -6.37 -51.05 6.52
N VAL A 228 -7.35 -51.74 5.93
CA VAL A 228 -8.45 -52.44 6.66
C VAL A 228 -7.88 -53.47 7.63
N PHE A 229 -6.93 -54.28 7.18
CA PHE A 229 -6.33 -55.37 7.96
C PHE A 229 -4.96 -55.05 8.53
N PHE A 230 -4.49 -53.79 8.38
CA PHE A 230 -3.13 -53.40 8.79
C PHE A 230 -3.06 -52.96 10.25
N ASP A 231 -2.15 -53.55 11.00
CA ASP A 231 -1.83 -53.12 12.36
C ASP A 231 -1.04 -51.82 12.36
N HIS A 232 -1.71 -50.68 12.62
CA HIS A 232 -1.05 -49.40 12.71
C HIS A 232 -0.29 -49.26 14.03
N LYS A 233 0.97 -49.67 14.04
CA LYS A 233 1.83 -49.66 15.22
C LYS A 233 2.56 -48.34 15.36
N LEU A 234 2.69 -47.87 16.59
CA LEU A 234 3.52 -46.73 16.92
C LEU A 234 4.99 -47.13 16.80
N GLU A 235 5.65 -46.70 15.73
CA GLU A 235 7.03 -47.10 15.40
C GLU A 235 8.05 -46.24 16.16
N ASN A 236 7.76 -44.94 16.31
CA ASN A 236 8.72 -44.00 16.88
C ASN A 236 8.04 -42.82 17.56
N ILE A 237 8.56 -42.46 18.72
CA ILE A 237 8.28 -41.21 19.42
C ILE A 237 9.60 -40.45 19.54
N SER A 238 9.69 -39.29 18.94
CA SER A 238 10.87 -38.44 19.01
C SER A 238 10.56 -37.07 19.58
N GLU A 239 11.37 -36.62 20.49
CA GLU A 239 11.29 -35.29 21.08
C GLU A 239 12.48 -34.45 20.65
N LYS A 240 12.23 -33.21 20.23
CA LYS A 240 13.27 -32.27 19.80
C LYS A 240 13.01 -30.90 20.40
N LYS A 241 14.06 -30.28 20.94
CA LYS A 241 13.98 -28.87 21.33
C LYS A 241 14.02 -27.98 20.11
N VAL A 242 13.01 -27.11 19.97
CA VAL A 242 12.90 -26.14 18.89
C VAL A 242 12.99 -24.74 19.48
N MET A 243 13.97 -23.97 19.03
CA MET A 243 14.12 -22.58 19.43
C MET A 243 13.55 -21.66 18.39
N LYS A 244 12.59 -20.80 18.76
CA LYS A 244 12.01 -19.77 17.91
C LYS A 244 12.65 -18.42 18.24
N SER A 245 13.40 -17.89 17.27
CA SER A 245 14.11 -16.61 17.42
C SER A 245 13.12 -15.45 17.55
N ALA A 246 13.54 -14.45 18.33
CA ALA A 246 12.83 -13.18 18.42
C ALA A 246 12.73 -12.48 17.06
N PRO A 247 11.70 -11.64 16.84
CA PRO A 247 11.58 -10.89 15.61
C PRO A 247 12.74 -9.88 15.48
N PHE A 248 13.11 -9.54 14.24
CA PHE A 248 14.07 -8.46 14.02
C PHE A 248 13.42 -7.10 14.31
N PRO A 249 14.24 -6.09 14.67
CA PRO A 249 13.80 -4.70 14.68
C PRO A 249 13.14 -4.30 13.35
N LEU A 250 12.17 -3.38 13.41
CA LEU A 250 11.39 -2.99 12.23
C LEU A 250 12.13 -1.99 11.36
N THR A 251 12.37 -2.36 10.12
CA THR A 251 12.63 -1.44 9.01
C THR A 251 11.32 -0.93 8.42
N THR A 252 11.35 0.08 7.56
CA THR A 252 10.17 0.55 6.81
C THR A 252 9.47 -0.60 6.07
N SER A 253 10.22 -1.42 5.38
CA SER A 253 9.70 -2.57 4.63
C SER A 253 9.04 -3.58 5.56
N LYS A 254 9.70 -3.95 6.66
CA LYS A 254 9.16 -4.89 7.65
C LYS A 254 7.91 -4.35 8.35
N LEU A 255 7.88 -3.05 8.67
CA LEU A 255 6.69 -2.42 9.23
C LEU A 255 5.50 -2.51 8.27
N GLN A 256 5.71 -2.18 6.98
CA GLN A 256 4.65 -2.25 5.97
C GLN A 256 4.16 -3.68 5.77
N GLN A 257 5.07 -4.67 5.72
CA GLN A 257 4.72 -6.10 5.61
C GLN A 257 3.90 -6.56 6.82
N LYS A 258 4.37 -6.27 8.03
CA LYS A 258 3.72 -6.69 9.27
C LYS A 258 2.37 -6.01 9.46
N ALA A 259 2.26 -4.70 9.20
CA ALA A 259 1.00 -3.97 9.26
C ALA A 259 -0.02 -4.46 8.21
N SER A 260 0.44 -4.86 7.03
CA SER A 260 -0.43 -5.48 6.02
C SER A 260 -0.97 -6.83 6.46
N ASN A 261 -0.12 -7.69 7.04
CA ASN A 261 -0.51 -9.04 7.45
C ASN A 261 -1.37 -9.02 8.73
N ASP A 262 -0.96 -8.26 9.75
CA ASP A 262 -1.56 -8.33 11.10
C ASP A 262 -2.75 -7.34 11.26
N LEU A 263 -2.73 -6.21 10.53
CA LEU A 263 -3.73 -5.14 10.66
C LEU A 263 -4.59 -4.93 9.40
N GLY A 264 -4.22 -5.54 8.27
CA GLY A 264 -4.86 -5.32 6.98
C GLY A 264 -4.60 -3.93 6.37
N PHE A 265 -3.57 -3.23 6.82
CA PHE A 265 -3.26 -1.88 6.33
C PHE A 265 -2.54 -1.92 4.98
N SER A 266 -2.94 -1.03 4.07
CA SER A 266 -2.15 -0.81 2.87
C SER A 266 -0.81 -0.13 3.21
N PRO A 267 0.23 -0.26 2.35
CA PRO A 267 1.50 0.43 2.56
C PRO A 267 1.38 1.94 2.72
N LYS A 268 0.50 2.57 1.93
CA LYS A 268 0.20 4.00 2.01
C LYS A 268 -0.43 4.37 3.35
N GLN A 269 -1.39 3.57 3.82
CA GLN A 269 -2.04 3.78 5.11
C GLN A 269 -1.06 3.60 6.26
N THR A 270 -0.22 2.56 6.22
CA THR A 270 0.83 2.30 7.22
C THR A 270 1.76 3.50 7.34
N MET A 271 2.28 4.02 6.21
CA MET A 271 3.19 5.17 6.23
C MET A 271 2.52 6.45 6.70
N SER A 272 1.25 6.67 6.35
CA SER A 272 0.49 7.83 6.83
C SER A 272 0.26 7.78 8.35
N CYS A 273 -0.05 6.62 8.92
CA CYS A 273 -0.18 6.43 10.37
C CYS A 273 1.18 6.57 11.06
N ALA A 274 2.24 5.97 10.53
CA ALA A 274 3.59 6.07 11.08
C ALA A 274 4.10 7.53 11.08
N GLN A 275 3.84 8.30 10.03
CA GLN A 275 4.16 9.72 9.97
C GLN A 275 3.49 10.50 11.11
N ARG A 276 2.19 10.26 11.35
CA ARG A 276 1.48 10.91 12.46
C ARG A 276 2.04 10.50 13.83
N LEU A 277 2.38 9.23 14.00
CA LEU A 277 3.02 8.75 15.24
C LEU A 277 4.38 9.41 15.49
N TYR A 278 5.21 9.52 14.45
CA TYR A 278 6.51 10.20 14.51
C TYR A 278 6.35 11.70 14.85
N GLU A 279 5.51 12.42 14.11
CA GLU A 279 5.26 13.85 14.32
C GLU A 279 4.73 14.17 15.72
N ASN A 280 4.00 13.23 16.33
CA ASN A 280 3.56 13.32 17.72
C ASN A 280 4.58 12.75 18.72
N GLY A 281 5.78 12.34 18.27
CA GLY A 281 6.88 11.88 19.11
C GLY A 281 6.57 10.58 19.86
N TYR A 282 5.79 9.69 19.27
CA TYR A 282 5.49 8.37 19.82
C TYR A 282 6.43 7.29 19.32
N ILE A 283 6.94 7.44 18.11
CA ILE A 283 7.91 6.51 17.49
C ILE A 283 9.11 7.26 16.92
N THR A 284 10.18 6.54 16.64
CA THR A 284 11.33 7.02 15.85
C THR A 284 10.95 7.25 14.39
N TYR A 285 11.83 7.90 13.62
CA TYR A 285 11.63 8.15 12.20
C TYR A 285 11.36 6.86 11.44
N MET A 286 10.30 6.85 10.65
CA MET A 286 9.75 5.63 10.07
C MET A 286 10.34 5.26 8.69
N ARG A 287 11.18 6.11 8.10
CA ARG A 287 11.87 5.79 6.84
C ARG A 287 13.30 5.35 7.12
N THR A 288 13.46 4.07 7.40
CA THR A 288 14.75 3.47 7.76
C THR A 288 14.88 2.04 7.24
N ASP A 289 16.06 1.64 6.89
CA ASP A 289 16.47 0.27 6.61
C ASP A 289 17.32 -0.33 7.73
N SER A 290 17.61 0.45 8.77
CA SER A 290 18.37 0.00 9.93
C SER A 290 17.59 -0.99 10.79
N VAL A 291 18.30 -2.01 11.28
CA VAL A 291 17.84 -3.00 12.27
C VAL A 291 18.51 -2.80 13.63
N LYS A 292 19.05 -1.60 13.89
CA LYS A 292 19.75 -1.26 15.12
C LYS A 292 18.98 -0.23 15.92
N TYR A 293 19.18 -0.23 17.23
CA TYR A 293 18.59 0.71 18.17
C TYR A 293 19.68 1.59 18.81
N SER A 294 19.29 2.71 19.41
CA SER A 294 20.20 3.49 20.27
C SER A 294 20.57 2.72 21.53
N GLY A 295 21.77 2.99 22.05
CA GLY A 295 22.23 2.39 23.31
C GLY A 295 21.32 2.73 24.48
N GLU A 296 20.78 3.94 24.52
CA GLU A 296 19.84 4.40 25.56
C GLU A 296 18.55 3.59 25.56
N PHE A 297 17.97 3.36 24.36
CA PHE A 297 16.76 2.56 24.22
C PHE A 297 16.99 1.10 24.65
N VAL A 298 18.11 0.50 24.20
CA VAL A 298 18.46 -0.89 24.57
C VAL A 298 18.63 -1.03 26.07
N LYS A 299 19.29 -0.06 26.74
CA LYS A 299 19.48 -0.05 28.20
C LYS A 299 18.12 0.07 28.92
N SER A 300 17.29 1.01 28.51
CA SER A 300 15.95 1.21 29.09
C SER A 300 15.07 -0.04 28.89
N THR A 301 15.10 -0.64 27.70
CA THR A 301 14.32 -1.85 27.39
C THR A 301 14.82 -3.06 28.18
N LYS A 302 16.14 -3.19 28.37
CA LYS A 302 16.71 -4.24 29.23
C LYS A 302 16.19 -4.13 30.66
N ASN A 303 16.20 -2.94 31.25
CA ASN A 303 15.66 -2.70 32.58
C ASN A 303 14.17 -3.03 32.66
N TYR A 304 13.38 -2.55 31.69
CA TYR A 304 11.94 -2.85 31.61
C TYR A 304 11.66 -4.36 31.53
N ILE A 305 12.41 -5.10 30.71
CA ILE A 305 12.27 -6.56 30.61
C ILE A 305 12.64 -7.23 31.95
N HIS A 306 13.72 -6.80 32.58
CA HIS A 306 14.14 -7.31 33.89
C HIS A 306 13.02 -7.12 34.92
N ASP A 307 12.49 -5.92 35.05
CA ASP A 307 11.53 -5.56 36.10
C ASP A 307 10.14 -6.17 35.86
N THR A 308 9.74 -6.35 34.57
CA THR A 308 8.40 -6.84 34.23
C THR A 308 8.35 -8.36 34.07
N TYR A 309 9.37 -8.97 33.48
CA TYR A 309 9.39 -10.39 33.09
C TYR A 309 10.49 -11.20 33.78
N GLY A 310 11.53 -10.54 34.28
CA GLY A 310 12.69 -11.18 34.90
C GLY A 310 13.89 -11.35 33.94
N GLU A 311 15.05 -11.59 34.50
CA GLU A 311 16.35 -11.63 33.82
C GLU A 311 16.41 -12.67 32.68
N LYS A 312 15.80 -13.84 32.88
CA LYS A 312 15.77 -14.94 31.89
C LYS A 312 15.16 -14.53 30.53
N TYR A 313 14.30 -13.50 30.51
CA TYR A 313 13.67 -12.98 29.29
C TYR A 313 14.57 -12.02 28.51
N ILE A 314 15.69 -11.57 29.06
CA ILE A 314 16.62 -10.68 28.38
C ILE A 314 17.43 -11.47 27.35
N SER A 315 17.45 -11.03 26.10
CA SER A 315 18.29 -11.66 25.07
C SER A 315 19.76 -11.56 25.40
N LYS A 316 20.49 -12.69 25.41
CA LYS A 316 21.95 -12.71 25.59
C LYS A 316 22.69 -11.83 24.56
N GLY A 317 22.08 -11.62 23.41
CA GLY A 317 22.61 -10.79 22.34
C GLY A 317 22.04 -9.38 22.25
N ILE A 318 21.36 -8.88 23.29
CA ILE A 318 20.64 -7.59 23.24
C ILE A 318 21.55 -6.42 22.81
N PHE A 319 22.80 -6.40 23.26
CA PHE A 319 23.75 -5.34 22.88
C PHE A 319 24.23 -5.41 21.42
N LYS A 320 24.02 -6.54 20.72
CA LYS A 320 24.25 -6.63 19.27
C LYS A 320 23.24 -5.80 18.48
N LEU A 321 22.14 -5.41 19.10
CA LEU A 321 21.12 -4.53 18.53
C LEU A 321 21.52 -3.04 18.62
N VAL A 322 22.57 -2.70 19.38
CA VAL A 322 23.03 -1.31 19.49
C VAL A 322 23.76 -0.90 18.22
N ASN A 323 23.49 0.32 17.75
CA ASN A 323 24.25 0.94 16.68
C ASN A 323 25.61 1.35 17.24
N THR A 324 26.65 0.59 16.93
CA THR A 324 28.02 0.97 17.22
C THR A 324 28.56 1.70 16.01
N ASN A 325 28.90 3.00 16.16
CA ASN A 325 29.51 3.85 15.12
C ASN A 325 30.91 3.38 14.67
N LYS A 326 31.34 2.18 15.06
CA LYS A 326 32.54 1.55 14.51
C LYS A 326 32.19 1.06 13.11
N LYS A 327 32.89 1.60 12.09
CA LYS A 327 32.92 1.09 10.72
C LYS A 327 33.32 -0.40 10.74
N GLU A 328 32.41 -1.28 11.16
CA GLU A 328 32.55 -2.70 10.84
C GLU A 328 32.40 -2.80 9.31
N LYS A 329 33.45 -3.29 8.67
CA LYS A 329 33.46 -3.73 7.27
C LYS A 329 32.51 -4.94 7.11
N SER A 330 31.22 -4.72 7.36
CA SER A 330 30.21 -5.74 7.06
C SER A 330 29.88 -5.66 5.56
N LYS A 331 29.81 -6.83 4.95
CA LYS A 331 29.47 -7.01 3.52
C LYS A 331 28.08 -6.48 3.12
N ASP A 332 27.28 -6.02 4.07
CA ASP A 332 25.97 -5.39 3.84
C ASP A 332 26.14 -3.88 3.62
N LYS A 333 26.70 -3.52 2.46
CA LYS A 333 26.93 -2.15 2.00
C LYS A 333 25.65 -1.34 1.67
N LEU A 334 24.46 -1.80 2.07
CA LEU A 334 23.18 -1.18 1.68
C LEU A 334 22.52 -0.32 2.76
N ALA A 335 23.10 -0.24 3.98
CA ALA A 335 22.54 0.62 5.02
C ALA A 335 22.79 2.09 4.67
N GLN A 336 21.75 2.77 4.24
CA GLN A 336 21.74 4.22 4.10
C GLN A 336 21.71 4.84 5.50
N GLU A 337 22.84 5.39 5.94
CA GLU A 337 22.96 6.28 7.09
C GLU A 337 22.78 5.66 8.49
N ALA A 338 23.22 6.40 9.51
CA ALA A 338 23.20 6.01 10.92
C ALA A 338 21.78 6.03 11.56
N HIS A 339 20.75 5.62 10.82
CA HIS A 339 19.37 5.59 11.29
C HIS A 339 19.15 4.48 12.33
N GLU A 340 18.16 4.70 13.20
CA GLU A 340 17.66 3.66 14.10
C GLU A 340 16.51 2.88 13.43
N ALA A 341 16.29 1.65 13.92
CA ALA A 341 15.07 0.90 13.62
C ALA A 341 13.82 1.62 14.17
N ILE A 342 12.66 1.30 13.60
CA ILE A 342 11.38 1.86 14.05
C ILE A 342 11.02 1.27 15.40
N ARG A 343 10.86 2.13 16.42
CA ARG A 343 10.56 1.77 17.81
C ARG A 343 9.73 2.84 18.50
N PRO A 344 9.08 2.54 19.64
CA PRO A 344 8.52 3.57 20.49
C PRO A 344 9.64 4.48 21.04
N THR A 345 9.33 5.75 21.27
CA THR A 345 10.29 6.70 21.88
C THR A 345 10.55 6.40 23.35
N SER A 346 9.64 5.67 24.02
CA SER A 346 9.80 5.19 25.40
C SER A 346 9.16 3.82 25.53
N ILE A 347 9.92 2.86 26.06
CA ILE A 347 9.43 1.49 26.31
C ILE A 347 8.40 1.46 27.47
N ASN A 348 8.45 2.41 28.37
CA ASN A 348 7.50 2.52 29.47
C ASN A 348 6.11 3.01 29.04
N ARG A 349 5.97 3.48 27.80
CA ARG A 349 4.69 3.89 27.25
C ARG A 349 4.04 2.72 26.53
N THR A 350 3.30 1.92 27.25
CA THR A 350 2.64 0.71 26.72
C THR A 350 1.48 1.00 25.75
N SER A 351 0.89 2.20 25.83
CA SER A 351 -0.21 2.65 24.97
C SER A 351 -0.15 4.16 24.73
N ILE A 352 -0.95 4.67 23.80
CA ILE A 352 -1.07 6.09 23.49
C ILE A 352 -2.54 6.53 23.53
N PRO A 353 -2.84 7.78 23.95
CA PRO A 353 -4.22 8.26 23.99
C PRO A 353 -4.77 8.47 22.58
N ILE A 354 -6.04 8.12 22.39
CA ILE A 354 -6.82 8.48 21.20
C ILE A 354 -7.34 9.91 21.38
N GLY A 355 -7.19 10.75 20.37
CA GLY A 355 -7.63 12.13 20.38
C GLY A 355 -6.82 13.00 19.44
N GLY A 356 -7.33 14.16 19.06
CA GLY A 356 -6.68 15.07 18.13
C GLY A 356 -6.42 14.41 16.76
N LYS A 357 -5.14 14.15 16.42
CA LYS A 357 -4.73 13.51 15.18
C LYS A 357 -4.50 12.00 15.31
N ILE A 358 -4.64 11.43 16.49
CA ILE A 358 -4.44 10.02 16.80
C ILE A 358 -5.78 9.31 16.84
N SER A 359 -6.00 8.41 15.91
CA SER A 359 -7.18 7.54 15.83
C SER A 359 -6.84 6.11 16.28
N ASN A 360 -7.85 5.24 16.30
CA ASN A 360 -7.65 3.82 16.57
C ASN A 360 -6.65 3.14 15.60
N LYS A 361 -6.53 3.65 14.36
CA LYS A 361 -5.55 3.12 13.39
C LYS A 361 -4.12 3.38 13.85
N GLU A 362 -3.83 4.60 14.31
CA GLU A 362 -2.51 4.94 14.85
C GLU A 362 -2.22 4.16 16.13
N LEU A 363 -3.20 3.98 17.01
CA LEU A 363 -3.04 3.17 18.22
C LEU A 363 -2.69 1.72 17.88
N ARG A 364 -3.43 1.09 16.95
CA ARG A 364 -3.15 -0.29 16.53
C ARG A 364 -1.75 -0.42 15.93
N LEU A 365 -1.32 0.53 15.10
CA LEU A 365 0.02 0.55 14.54
C LEU A 365 1.09 0.76 15.62
N TYR A 366 0.85 1.65 16.58
CA TYR A 366 1.73 1.87 17.72
C TYR A 366 1.93 0.59 18.53
N LEU A 367 0.86 -0.11 18.88
CA LEU A 367 0.91 -1.37 19.63
C LEU A 367 1.68 -2.45 18.88
N LEU A 368 1.54 -2.52 17.55
CA LEU A 368 2.33 -3.44 16.71
C LEU A 368 3.82 -3.11 16.79
N ILE A 369 4.18 -1.82 16.67
CA ILE A 369 5.57 -1.35 16.76
C ILE A 369 6.13 -1.61 18.17
N TYR A 370 5.36 -1.28 19.22
CA TYR A 370 5.73 -1.48 20.62
C TYR A 370 6.02 -2.94 20.92
N LYS A 371 5.06 -3.84 20.61
CA LYS A 371 5.20 -5.28 20.84
C LYS A 371 6.40 -5.85 20.09
N ASN A 372 6.62 -5.44 18.84
CA ASN A 372 7.76 -5.91 18.07
C ASN A 372 9.09 -5.43 18.63
N ALA A 373 9.18 -4.16 19.04
CA ALA A 373 10.40 -3.59 19.60
C ALA A 373 10.77 -4.29 20.94
N LEU A 374 9.78 -4.49 21.82
CA LEU A 374 9.96 -5.21 23.07
C LEU A 374 10.41 -6.67 22.82
N ALA A 375 9.67 -7.39 21.99
CA ALA A 375 9.94 -8.79 21.65
C ALA A 375 11.33 -8.97 21.01
N SER A 376 11.79 -8.02 20.18
CA SER A 376 13.09 -8.09 19.50
C SER A 376 14.28 -8.05 20.48
N CYS A 377 14.08 -7.50 21.68
CA CYS A 377 15.07 -7.42 22.75
C CYS A 377 15.04 -8.63 23.70
N MET A 378 14.08 -9.55 23.54
CA MET A 378 13.87 -10.67 24.45
C MET A 378 14.53 -11.96 23.97
N SER A 379 14.64 -12.91 24.89
CA SER A 379 15.19 -14.24 24.67
C SER A 379 14.36 -15.05 23.71
N LYS A 380 14.98 -16.03 23.05
CA LYS A 380 14.31 -17.00 22.19
C LYS A 380 13.26 -17.77 22.96
N ALA A 381 12.15 -18.07 22.33
CA ALA A 381 11.18 -19.03 22.86
C ALA A 381 11.68 -20.46 22.63
N ILE A 382 11.48 -21.33 23.59
CA ILE A 382 11.91 -22.74 23.56
C ILE A 382 10.68 -23.61 23.64
N TYR A 383 10.59 -24.54 22.72
CA TYR A 383 9.51 -25.52 22.61
C TYR A 383 10.12 -26.92 22.62
N ASP A 384 9.43 -27.86 23.27
CA ASP A 384 9.61 -29.27 22.98
C ASP A 384 8.63 -29.66 21.85
N LYS A 385 9.15 -30.18 20.78
CA LYS A 385 8.38 -30.73 19.66
C LYS A 385 8.38 -32.23 19.74
N LEU A 386 7.20 -32.80 19.97
CA LEU A 386 6.97 -34.23 19.94
C LEU A 386 6.52 -34.63 18.53
N VAL A 387 7.10 -35.68 18.00
CA VAL A 387 6.72 -36.28 16.71
C VAL A 387 6.46 -37.75 16.94
N LEU A 388 5.26 -38.20 16.60
CA LEU A 388 4.82 -39.58 16.60
C LEU A 388 4.80 -40.09 15.16
N VAL A 389 5.32 -41.28 14.95
CA VAL A 389 5.33 -41.96 13.64
C VAL A 389 4.68 -43.30 13.79
N LEU A 390 3.64 -43.57 13.01
CA LEU A 390 2.98 -44.86 12.92
C LEU A 390 3.29 -45.54 11.59
N CYS A 391 3.38 -46.86 11.63
CA CYS A 391 3.44 -47.65 10.43
C CYS A 391 2.13 -47.56 9.63
N ALA A 392 2.25 -47.60 8.33
CA ALA A 392 1.14 -47.66 7.38
C ALA A 392 1.41 -48.68 6.31
N PRO A 393 0.41 -49.21 5.58
CA PRO A 393 0.61 -50.11 4.48
C PRO A 393 1.60 -49.61 3.42
N LEU A 394 2.14 -50.48 2.63
CA LEU A 394 3.07 -50.16 1.49
C LEU A 394 4.27 -49.34 1.93
N ASP A 395 4.82 -49.60 3.14
CA ASP A 395 5.97 -48.92 3.73
C ASP A 395 5.80 -47.39 3.93
N TYR A 396 4.57 -46.90 3.82
CA TYR A 396 4.27 -45.51 4.19
C TYR A 396 4.24 -45.31 5.70
N LYS A 397 4.21 -44.03 6.12
CA LYS A 397 4.18 -43.69 7.55
C LYS A 397 3.23 -42.54 7.77
N TYR A 398 2.43 -42.65 8.83
CA TYR A 398 1.65 -41.57 9.37
C TYR A 398 2.48 -40.77 10.36
N LYS A 399 2.31 -39.44 10.33
CA LYS A 399 3.00 -38.54 11.25
C LYS A 399 2.03 -37.59 11.94
N TYR A 400 2.21 -37.46 13.24
CA TYR A 400 1.56 -36.42 14.05
C TYR A 400 2.66 -35.63 14.77
N SER A 401 2.49 -34.30 14.90
CA SER A 401 3.42 -33.52 15.70
C SER A 401 2.71 -32.43 16.47
N MET A 402 3.13 -32.24 17.72
CA MET A 402 2.69 -31.13 18.54
C MET A 402 3.88 -30.45 19.24
N GLU A 403 3.68 -29.20 19.66
CA GLU A 403 4.69 -28.42 20.38
C GLU A 403 4.15 -28.03 21.76
N ARG A 404 5.01 -28.13 22.76
CA ARG A 404 4.77 -27.65 24.12
C ARG A 404 5.70 -26.48 24.40
N VAL A 405 5.20 -25.45 25.08
CA VAL A 405 6.01 -24.31 25.51
C VAL A 405 6.84 -24.73 26.72
N VAL A 406 8.17 -24.72 26.61
CA VAL A 406 9.11 -24.90 27.71
C VAL A 406 9.49 -23.55 28.32
N PHE A 407 9.72 -22.59 27.44
CA PHE A 407 9.98 -21.21 27.79
C PHE A 407 9.43 -20.31 26.69
N ASP A 408 8.50 -19.47 27.05
CA ASP A 408 7.78 -18.62 26.09
C ASP A 408 8.65 -17.50 25.51
N GLY A 409 9.70 -17.06 26.23
CA GLY A 409 10.64 -16.05 25.75
C GLY A 409 9.92 -14.80 25.23
N TRP A 410 10.31 -14.35 24.06
CA TRP A 410 9.71 -13.16 23.43
C TRP A 410 8.19 -13.29 23.14
N LYS A 411 7.66 -14.50 23.07
CA LYS A 411 6.24 -14.72 22.78
C LYS A 411 5.31 -14.33 23.92
N VAL A 412 5.83 -14.20 25.15
CA VAL A 412 5.05 -13.71 26.30
C VAL A 412 4.35 -12.37 26.00
N VAL A 413 4.96 -11.53 25.14
CA VAL A 413 4.40 -10.23 24.70
C VAL A 413 3.10 -10.38 23.90
N TYR A 414 2.88 -11.55 23.28
CA TYR A 414 1.71 -11.86 22.42
C TYR A 414 0.72 -12.81 23.08
N GLY A 415 1.09 -13.42 24.20
CA GLY A 415 0.36 -14.52 24.83
C GLY A 415 0.77 -15.88 24.28
N THR A 416 0.76 -16.89 25.13
CA THR A 416 1.08 -18.28 24.79
C THR A 416 -0.01 -19.20 25.33
N GLU A 417 -0.40 -20.18 24.53
CA GLU A 417 -1.28 -21.26 24.95
C GLU A 417 -0.43 -22.46 25.38
N ASN A 418 -0.88 -23.20 26.39
CA ASN A 418 -0.17 -24.35 26.91
C ASN A 418 -1.07 -25.62 26.77
N ASN A 419 -0.48 -26.69 26.22
CA ASN A 419 -1.13 -27.97 25.98
C ASN A 419 -0.38 -29.12 26.66
N ASP A 420 0.02 -28.92 27.92
CA ASP A 420 0.90 -29.85 28.65
C ASP A 420 0.31 -31.24 28.87
N ASP A 421 -0.99 -31.33 29.16
CA ASP A 421 -1.65 -32.61 29.49
C ASP A 421 -1.66 -33.59 28.31
N ILE A 422 -1.96 -33.08 27.12
CA ILE A 422 -1.96 -33.93 25.91
C ILE A 422 -0.52 -34.33 25.56
N TYR A 423 0.41 -33.37 25.65
CA TYR A 423 1.80 -33.63 25.35
C TYR A 423 2.40 -34.72 26.20
N ASN A 424 2.20 -34.64 27.55
CA ASN A 424 2.78 -35.59 28.48
C ASN A 424 2.21 -37.02 28.29
N ARG A 425 0.92 -37.14 28.00
CA ARG A 425 0.28 -38.44 27.67
C ARG A 425 0.86 -39.06 26.39
N LEU A 426 0.99 -38.28 25.35
CA LEU A 426 1.54 -38.76 24.09
C LEU A 426 3.00 -39.19 24.23
N LYS A 427 3.76 -38.51 25.06
CA LYS A 427 5.17 -38.86 25.33
C LYS A 427 5.32 -40.16 26.07
N GLN A 428 4.35 -40.53 26.91
CA GLN A 428 4.36 -41.74 27.73
C GLN A 428 3.74 -42.96 27.01
N THR A 429 3.29 -42.83 25.79
CA THR A 429 2.74 -43.94 25.01
C THR A 429 3.85 -44.95 24.68
N ASP A 430 3.53 -46.24 24.85
CA ASP A 430 4.50 -47.29 24.54
C ASP A 430 4.73 -47.46 23.03
N ILE A 431 5.99 -47.66 22.63
CA ILE A 431 6.33 -48.06 21.27
C ILE A 431 5.74 -49.43 21.00
N ASN A 432 5.33 -49.70 19.78
CA ASN A 432 4.58 -50.88 19.31
C ASN A 432 3.09 -50.91 19.73
N THR A 433 2.57 -49.90 20.43
CA THR A 433 1.14 -49.80 20.65
C THR A 433 0.41 -49.80 19.33
N VAL A 434 -0.53 -50.71 19.17
CA VAL A 434 -1.44 -50.76 18.00
C VAL A 434 -2.56 -49.75 18.20
N LEU A 435 -2.79 -48.89 17.26
CA LEU A 435 -3.82 -47.85 17.30
C LEU A 435 -4.91 -48.19 16.28
N SER A 436 -6.14 -48.13 16.71
CA SER A 436 -7.29 -48.21 15.82
C SER A 436 -7.63 -46.85 15.25
N TYR A 437 -7.87 -46.81 13.96
CA TYR A 437 -8.39 -45.58 13.35
C TYR A 437 -9.90 -45.46 13.62
N GLU A 438 -10.35 -44.23 13.74
CA GLU A 438 -11.78 -43.90 13.67
C GLU A 438 -12.20 -43.82 12.22
N LYS A 439 -11.39 -43.17 11.41
CA LYS A 439 -11.54 -43.09 9.95
C LYS A 439 -10.23 -42.66 9.29
N ILE A 440 -10.10 -43.02 8.03
CA ILE A 440 -8.99 -42.57 7.15
C ILE A 440 -9.61 -41.83 5.97
N ASN A 441 -9.33 -40.55 5.88
CA ASN A 441 -9.80 -39.68 4.79
C ASN A 441 -8.67 -39.48 3.76
N SER A 442 -9.00 -39.64 2.50
CA SER A 442 -8.09 -39.32 1.39
C SER A 442 -8.75 -38.30 0.46
N ASP A 443 -8.41 -37.05 0.67
CA ASP A 443 -9.04 -35.90 0.00
C ASP A 443 -8.26 -35.46 -1.21
N MET A 444 -8.99 -35.25 -2.34
CA MET A 444 -8.37 -34.63 -3.51
C MET A 444 -7.97 -33.19 -3.21
N THR A 445 -6.73 -32.86 -3.50
CA THR A 445 -6.17 -31.52 -3.35
C THR A 445 -5.36 -31.13 -4.60
N ILE A 446 -5.14 -29.83 -4.79
CA ILE A 446 -4.26 -29.33 -5.86
C ILE A 446 -2.99 -28.75 -5.23
N THR A 447 -1.86 -29.36 -5.53
CA THR A 447 -0.55 -28.90 -5.10
C THR A 447 0.13 -28.04 -6.17
N ASP A 448 1.19 -27.32 -5.79
CA ASP A 448 2.02 -26.49 -6.70
C ASP A 448 1.27 -25.33 -7.40
N LEU A 449 0.12 -24.91 -6.86
CA LEU A 449 -0.56 -23.70 -7.33
C LEU A 449 0.27 -22.46 -6.98
N LYS A 450 0.63 -21.69 -8.01
CA LYS A 450 1.27 -20.40 -7.82
C LYS A 450 0.23 -19.35 -7.45
N GLN A 451 0.50 -18.58 -6.41
CA GLN A 451 -0.40 -17.52 -5.95
C GLN A 451 0.01 -16.16 -6.48
N HIS A 452 -0.99 -15.28 -6.65
CA HIS A 452 -0.76 -13.86 -6.93
C HIS A 452 -0.09 -13.19 -5.73
N TYR A 453 0.67 -12.13 -6.00
CA TYR A 453 1.26 -11.34 -4.91
C TYR A 453 0.18 -10.49 -4.23
N ASN A 454 0.31 -10.32 -2.92
CA ASN A 454 -0.31 -9.22 -2.20
C ASN A 454 0.68 -8.04 -2.06
N GLU A 455 0.22 -6.91 -1.52
CA GLU A 455 1.07 -5.72 -1.33
C GLU A 455 2.30 -6.02 -0.46
N SER A 456 2.13 -6.80 0.61
CA SER A 456 3.20 -7.22 1.52
C SER A 456 4.30 -8.01 0.79
N ARG A 457 3.91 -9.00 -0.02
CA ARG A 457 4.86 -9.82 -0.80
C ARG A 457 5.59 -8.98 -1.86
N LEU A 458 4.89 -8.06 -2.51
CA LEU A 458 5.51 -7.18 -3.49
C LEU A 458 6.56 -6.26 -2.84
N ILE A 459 6.29 -5.69 -1.65
CA ILE A 459 7.29 -4.92 -0.88
C ILE A 459 8.52 -5.76 -0.58
N GLN A 460 8.31 -6.98 -0.08
CA GLN A 460 9.40 -7.90 0.23
C GLN A 460 10.29 -8.18 -1.00
N LEU A 461 9.67 -8.34 -2.17
CA LEU A 461 10.40 -8.58 -3.42
C LEU A 461 11.13 -7.34 -3.91
N LEU A 462 10.52 -6.16 -3.79
CA LEU A 462 11.18 -4.89 -4.11
C LEU A 462 12.45 -4.70 -3.26
N GLU A 463 12.33 -4.88 -1.94
CA GLU A 463 13.46 -4.82 -1.01
C GLU A 463 14.54 -5.85 -1.37
N LYS A 464 14.17 -7.13 -1.53
CA LYS A 464 15.10 -8.22 -1.87
C LYS A 464 15.85 -7.96 -3.19
N LYS A 465 15.20 -7.34 -4.16
CA LYS A 465 15.80 -7.01 -5.46
C LYS A 465 16.47 -5.63 -5.49
N GLY A 466 16.47 -4.89 -4.40
CA GLY A 466 17.08 -3.54 -4.31
C GLY A 466 16.35 -2.48 -5.15
N ILE A 467 15.06 -2.68 -5.46
CA ILE A 467 14.25 -1.76 -6.26
C ILE A 467 13.52 -0.79 -5.35
N GLY A 468 13.87 0.48 -5.44
CA GLY A 468 13.36 1.52 -4.53
C GLY A 468 14.10 1.55 -3.19
N ARG A 469 13.64 2.42 -2.30
CA ARG A 469 14.20 2.66 -0.95
C ARG A 469 13.06 2.89 0.04
N PRO A 470 13.31 2.95 1.34
CA PRO A 470 12.27 3.15 2.37
C PRO A 470 11.29 4.29 2.06
N SER A 471 11.77 5.38 1.49
CA SER A 471 10.93 6.53 1.09
C SER A 471 9.97 6.25 -0.08
N THR A 472 10.16 5.18 -0.86
CA THR A 472 9.46 4.96 -2.13
C THR A 472 8.61 3.71 -2.22
N PHE A 473 8.79 2.69 -1.38
CA PHE A 473 8.04 1.43 -1.49
C PHE A 473 6.52 1.63 -1.58
N SER A 474 5.96 2.39 -0.64
CA SER A 474 4.51 2.65 -0.63
C SER A 474 4.03 3.42 -1.87
N SER A 475 4.82 4.39 -2.34
CA SER A 475 4.48 5.19 -3.53
C SER A 475 4.56 4.40 -4.82
N ILE A 476 5.51 3.47 -4.96
CA ILE A 476 5.65 2.58 -6.11
C ILE A 476 4.39 1.72 -6.26
N ILE A 477 3.96 1.07 -5.17
CA ILE A 477 2.77 0.20 -5.18
C ILE A 477 1.50 1.00 -5.44
N SER A 478 1.35 2.17 -4.80
CA SER A 478 0.19 3.04 -5.08
C SER A 478 0.15 3.48 -6.53
N LYS A 479 1.29 3.87 -7.12
CA LYS A 479 1.34 4.36 -8.51
C LYS A 479 0.92 3.31 -9.54
N ILE A 480 1.31 2.05 -9.40
CA ILE A 480 0.87 1.00 -10.35
C ILE A 480 -0.63 0.72 -10.24
N GLN A 481 -1.22 0.91 -9.05
CA GLN A 481 -2.67 0.80 -8.83
C GLN A 481 -3.40 2.05 -9.32
N ASP A 482 -2.95 3.26 -8.94
CA ASP A 482 -3.55 4.53 -9.37
C ASP A 482 -3.56 4.71 -10.91
N ARG A 483 -2.63 4.06 -11.61
CA ARG A 483 -2.56 4.03 -13.07
C ARG A 483 -3.45 2.94 -13.70
N GLY A 484 -4.11 2.12 -12.89
CA GLY A 484 -4.92 1.01 -13.37
C GLY A 484 -4.10 -0.08 -14.09
N TYR A 485 -2.81 -0.21 -13.79
CA TYR A 485 -1.97 -1.29 -14.31
C TYR A 485 -2.16 -2.58 -13.54
N VAL A 486 -2.46 -2.43 -12.25
CA VAL A 486 -2.71 -3.51 -11.30
C VAL A 486 -3.87 -3.10 -10.42
N ASN A 487 -4.82 -4.01 -10.21
CA ASN A 487 -5.91 -3.81 -9.24
C ASN A 487 -5.77 -4.80 -8.07
N LYS A 488 -6.31 -4.40 -6.92
CA LYS A 488 -6.45 -5.29 -5.78
C LYS A 488 -7.81 -5.97 -5.86
N GLU A 489 -7.80 -7.29 -6.06
CA GLU A 489 -9.01 -8.08 -6.31
C GLU A 489 -9.04 -9.34 -5.45
N ASN A 490 -10.23 -9.89 -5.28
CA ASN A 490 -10.41 -11.26 -4.84
C ASN A 490 -10.54 -12.13 -6.10
N ILE A 491 -9.89 -13.28 -6.08
CA ILE A 491 -9.86 -14.22 -7.19
C ILE A 491 -10.72 -15.41 -6.79
N GLU A 492 -11.70 -15.72 -7.60
CA GLU A 492 -12.49 -16.93 -7.47
C GLU A 492 -11.63 -18.13 -7.84
N GLY A 493 -11.79 -19.21 -7.10
CA GLY A 493 -11.11 -20.47 -7.40
C GLY A 493 -11.78 -21.20 -8.55
N ILE A 494 -11.15 -22.30 -8.94
CA ILE A 494 -11.71 -23.20 -9.92
C ILE A 494 -12.53 -24.24 -9.18
N LYS A 495 -13.83 -24.30 -9.44
CA LYS A 495 -14.72 -25.34 -8.92
C LYS A 495 -14.47 -26.63 -9.69
N MET A 496 -14.27 -27.70 -8.98
CA MET A 496 -14.00 -29.02 -9.54
C MET A 496 -14.74 -30.09 -8.75
N LYS A 497 -15.30 -31.06 -9.46
CA LYS A 497 -15.78 -32.30 -8.85
C LYS A 497 -14.60 -33.11 -8.35
N CYS A 498 -14.63 -33.44 -7.06
CA CYS A 498 -13.59 -34.18 -6.35
C CYS A 498 -14.17 -35.49 -5.88
N GLU A 499 -13.54 -36.58 -6.22
CA GLU A 499 -13.80 -37.88 -5.61
C GLU A 499 -12.87 -37.98 -4.39
N ASN A 500 -13.44 -38.02 -3.20
CA ASN A 500 -12.71 -38.21 -1.95
C ASN A 500 -13.08 -39.61 -1.42
N TYR A 501 -12.16 -40.20 -0.69
CA TYR A 501 -12.32 -41.54 -0.16
C TYR A 501 -12.28 -41.48 1.36
N GLU A 502 -13.20 -42.21 1.99
CA GLU A 502 -13.28 -42.35 3.45
C GLU A 502 -13.36 -43.82 3.79
N LEU A 503 -12.46 -44.31 4.63
CA LEU A 503 -12.48 -45.64 5.20
C LEU A 503 -12.97 -45.54 6.64
N ILE A 504 -14.08 -46.22 6.96
CA ILE A 504 -14.67 -46.35 8.30
C ILE A 504 -14.92 -47.82 8.59
N GLY A 505 -14.28 -48.33 9.65
CA GLY A 505 -14.29 -49.77 9.89
C GLY A 505 -13.60 -50.53 8.76
N ASP A 506 -14.35 -51.32 8.00
CA ASP A 506 -13.91 -52.06 6.81
C ASP A 506 -14.56 -51.59 5.49
N GLU A 507 -15.40 -50.53 5.58
CA GLU A 507 -16.12 -49.99 4.44
C GLU A 507 -15.39 -48.77 3.84
N ILE A 508 -15.13 -48.78 2.54
CA ILE A 508 -14.57 -47.68 1.78
C ILE A 508 -15.69 -46.94 1.05
N GLU A 509 -15.96 -45.73 1.46
CA GLU A 509 -16.93 -44.85 0.81
C GLU A 509 -16.24 -43.86 -0.15
N THR A 510 -16.82 -43.71 -1.35
CA THR A 510 -16.40 -42.65 -2.28
C THR A 510 -17.41 -41.52 -2.21
N LYS A 511 -16.94 -40.33 -1.80
CA LYS A 511 -17.76 -39.11 -1.69
C LYS A 511 -17.40 -38.15 -2.82
N THR A 512 -18.41 -37.86 -3.65
CA THR A 512 -18.22 -36.84 -4.71
C THR A 512 -18.74 -35.50 -4.19
N GLU A 513 -17.88 -34.52 -4.14
CA GLU A 513 -18.23 -33.16 -3.76
C GLU A 513 -17.61 -32.12 -4.70
N GLU A 514 -18.20 -30.94 -4.81
CA GLU A 514 -17.62 -29.83 -5.54
C GLU A 514 -16.78 -28.98 -4.59
N LYS A 515 -15.44 -28.96 -4.83
CA LYS A 515 -14.49 -28.14 -4.07
C LYS A 515 -13.96 -27.01 -4.95
N GLU A 516 -13.75 -25.83 -4.30
CA GLU A 516 -13.14 -24.67 -4.94
C GLU A 516 -11.65 -24.60 -4.60
N PHE A 517 -10.79 -24.56 -5.60
CA PHE A 517 -9.34 -24.51 -5.45
C PHE A 517 -8.75 -23.21 -5.97
N GLY A 518 -7.78 -22.66 -5.25
CA GLY A 518 -7.03 -21.49 -5.69
C GLY A 518 -7.76 -20.18 -5.53
N SER A 519 -8.85 -20.11 -4.73
CA SER A 519 -9.46 -18.85 -4.36
C SER A 519 -8.47 -18.01 -3.54
N GLU A 520 -8.41 -16.71 -3.84
CA GLU A 520 -7.46 -15.81 -3.21
C GLU A 520 -8.12 -14.48 -2.83
N LYS A 521 -7.72 -13.90 -1.69
CA LYS A 521 -8.27 -12.62 -1.22
C LYS A 521 -7.22 -11.51 -1.26
N ASN A 522 -7.65 -10.30 -1.66
CA ASN A 522 -6.82 -9.08 -1.62
C ASN A 522 -5.49 -9.19 -2.39
N LYS A 523 -5.52 -9.74 -3.60
CA LYS A 523 -4.33 -9.94 -4.44
C LYS A 523 -4.16 -8.86 -5.50
N LEU A 524 -2.92 -8.65 -5.90
CA LEU A 524 -2.55 -7.72 -6.96
C LEU A 524 -2.69 -8.41 -8.31
N VAL A 525 -3.74 -8.08 -9.04
CA VAL A 525 -4.07 -8.67 -10.35
C VAL A 525 -3.66 -7.72 -11.47
N LEU A 526 -2.85 -8.22 -12.38
CA LEU A 526 -2.41 -7.48 -13.55
C LEU A 526 -3.61 -7.16 -14.46
N GLN A 527 -3.79 -5.89 -14.79
CA GLN A 527 -4.86 -5.44 -15.67
C GLN A 527 -4.39 -5.43 -17.12
N THR A 528 -5.33 -5.49 -18.06
CA THR A 528 -5.05 -5.46 -19.50
C THR A 528 -4.16 -4.28 -19.92
N THR A 529 -4.43 -3.09 -19.36
CA THR A 529 -3.60 -1.90 -19.60
C THR A 529 -2.17 -2.11 -19.11
N GLY A 530 -2.01 -2.69 -17.91
CA GLY A 530 -0.71 -3.02 -17.34
C GLY A 530 0.07 -4.03 -18.17
N LEU A 531 -0.62 -5.05 -18.68
CA LEU A 531 -0.04 -6.09 -19.54
C LEU A 531 0.51 -5.49 -20.84
N LEU A 532 -0.27 -4.67 -21.56
CA LEU A 532 0.19 -4.03 -22.80
C LEU A 532 1.36 -3.08 -22.54
N VAL A 533 1.31 -2.31 -21.46
CA VAL A 533 2.40 -1.40 -21.10
C VAL A 533 3.68 -2.17 -20.80
N ILE A 534 3.61 -3.21 -19.98
CA ILE A 534 4.82 -3.94 -19.58
C ILE A 534 5.42 -4.76 -20.74
N GLU A 535 4.61 -5.37 -21.58
CA GLU A 535 5.09 -6.08 -22.77
C GLU A 535 5.79 -5.13 -23.75
N PHE A 536 5.22 -3.95 -23.98
CA PHE A 536 5.86 -2.91 -24.78
C PHE A 536 7.19 -2.45 -24.18
N LEU A 537 7.22 -2.20 -22.88
CA LEU A 537 8.45 -1.78 -22.18
C LEU A 537 9.52 -2.86 -22.20
N ILE A 538 9.18 -4.12 -22.04
CA ILE A 538 10.12 -5.24 -22.15
C ILE A 538 10.64 -5.37 -23.58
N LYS A 539 9.76 -5.24 -24.58
CA LYS A 539 10.16 -5.35 -26.00
C LYS A 539 11.16 -4.27 -26.41
N HIS A 540 10.91 -3.01 -26.03
CA HIS A 540 11.66 -1.85 -26.54
C HIS A 540 12.66 -1.23 -25.57
N PHE A 541 12.46 -1.42 -24.28
CA PHE A 541 13.25 -0.81 -23.20
C PHE A 541 13.71 -1.84 -22.15
N ASN A 542 13.92 -3.11 -22.55
CA ASN A 542 14.20 -4.19 -21.61
C ASN A 542 15.30 -3.83 -20.62
N LYS A 543 16.46 -3.35 -21.14
CA LYS A 543 17.62 -2.98 -20.31
C LYS A 543 17.26 -1.98 -19.21
N LEU A 544 16.43 -0.97 -19.53
CA LEU A 544 16.05 0.10 -18.58
C LEU A 544 15.20 -0.40 -17.42
N PHE A 545 14.41 -1.47 -17.64
CA PHE A 545 13.49 -2.04 -16.66
C PHE A 545 13.89 -3.43 -16.16
N GLU A 546 15.13 -3.84 -16.41
CA GLU A 546 15.73 -5.00 -15.75
C GLU A 546 15.94 -4.72 -14.26
N TYR A 547 15.74 -5.75 -13.44
CA TYR A 547 15.87 -5.62 -11.99
C TYR A 547 17.27 -5.20 -11.59
N ASN A 548 18.30 -5.79 -12.19
CA ASN A 548 19.70 -5.46 -11.91
C ASN A 548 20.05 -4.03 -12.35
N TYR A 549 19.50 -3.56 -13.46
CA TYR A 549 19.74 -2.18 -13.90
C TYR A 549 19.13 -1.17 -12.92
N THR A 550 17.88 -1.40 -12.50
CA THR A 550 17.21 -0.54 -11.51
C THR A 550 17.93 -0.57 -10.16
N LYS A 551 18.36 -1.75 -9.70
CA LYS A 551 19.19 -1.89 -8.49
C LYS A 551 20.50 -1.11 -8.61
N ASN A 552 21.24 -1.32 -9.70
CA ASN A 552 22.52 -0.64 -9.93
C ASN A 552 22.36 0.90 -9.93
N MET A 553 21.27 1.41 -10.50
CA MET A 553 20.98 2.86 -10.43
C MET A 553 20.77 3.34 -9.00
N GLU A 554 20.06 2.59 -8.16
CA GLU A 554 19.88 2.94 -6.75
C GLU A 554 21.23 2.86 -5.99
N ASP A 555 22.04 1.86 -6.29
CA ASP A 555 23.38 1.72 -5.69
C ASP A 555 24.34 2.84 -6.13
N LEU A 556 24.22 3.32 -7.37
CA LEU A 556 24.99 4.47 -7.86
C LEU A 556 24.52 5.79 -7.22
N LEU A 557 23.20 5.95 -6.98
CA LEU A 557 22.68 7.07 -6.21
C LEU A 557 23.20 7.07 -4.76
N ASP A 558 23.42 5.89 -4.16
CA ASP A 558 24.03 5.77 -2.84
C ASP A 558 25.53 6.18 -2.89
N LYS A 559 26.27 5.82 -3.95
CA LYS A 559 27.65 6.26 -4.17
C LYS A 559 27.77 7.79 -4.38
N ILE A 560 26.80 8.40 -5.06
CA ILE A 560 26.73 9.85 -5.17
C ILE A 560 26.55 10.48 -3.78
N ALA A 561 25.68 9.90 -2.95
CA ALA A 561 25.43 10.39 -1.59
C ALA A 561 26.66 10.26 -0.66
N SER A 562 27.52 9.26 -0.89
CA SER A 562 28.80 9.11 -0.17
C SER A 562 29.97 9.93 -0.76
N GLY A 563 29.76 10.57 -1.92
CA GLY A 563 30.79 11.34 -2.62
C GLY A 563 31.74 10.51 -3.50
N ASP A 564 31.45 9.23 -3.70
CA ASP A 564 32.27 8.28 -4.45
C ASP A 564 32.02 8.32 -5.97
N MET A 565 31.09 9.15 -6.45
CA MET A 565 30.72 9.25 -7.86
C MET A 565 30.19 10.64 -8.21
N GLU A 566 30.58 11.15 -9.40
CA GLU A 566 30.02 12.37 -9.96
C GLU A 566 28.57 12.15 -10.45
N TRP A 567 27.67 12.99 -9.98
CA TRP A 567 26.23 12.82 -10.18
C TRP A 567 25.77 12.95 -11.64
N SER A 568 26.44 13.78 -12.45
CA SER A 568 26.08 14.04 -13.85
C SER A 568 26.33 12.85 -14.77
N GLU A 569 27.32 12.01 -14.44
CA GLU A 569 27.63 10.78 -15.21
C GLU A 569 26.45 9.82 -15.23
N LEU A 570 25.84 9.56 -14.06
CA LEU A 570 24.67 8.69 -13.97
C LEU A 570 23.49 9.21 -14.81
N CYS A 571 23.28 10.52 -14.82
CA CYS A 571 22.22 11.14 -15.63
C CYS A 571 22.50 10.99 -17.14
N ARG A 572 23.77 11.16 -17.55
CA ARG A 572 24.23 11.02 -18.94
C ARG A 572 24.05 9.57 -19.43
N ASP A 573 24.46 8.59 -18.66
CA ASP A 573 24.35 7.18 -19.00
C ASP A 573 22.89 6.74 -19.16
N CYS A 574 22.03 7.18 -18.25
CA CYS A 574 20.59 6.93 -18.33
C CYS A 574 19.99 7.56 -19.60
N ASN A 575 20.33 8.82 -19.87
CA ASN A 575 19.86 9.53 -21.05
C ASN A 575 20.25 8.82 -22.34
N ASN A 576 21.52 8.41 -22.46
CA ASN A 576 22.05 7.70 -23.63
C ASN A 576 21.37 6.34 -23.81
N THR A 577 21.12 5.61 -22.72
CA THR A 577 20.40 4.33 -22.75
C THR A 577 18.97 4.51 -23.26
N ILE A 578 18.26 5.54 -22.83
CA ILE A 578 16.89 5.84 -23.29
C ILE A 578 16.90 6.21 -24.77
N ASP A 579 17.77 7.15 -25.17
CA ASP A 579 17.82 7.64 -26.56
C ASP A 579 18.23 6.52 -27.54
N GLY A 580 19.18 5.67 -27.15
CA GLY A 580 19.55 4.49 -27.93
C GLY A 580 18.41 3.49 -28.11
N SER A 581 17.56 3.34 -27.09
CA SER A 581 16.37 2.49 -27.17
C SER A 581 15.30 3.10 -28.07
N ILE A 582 15.04 4.40 -27.96
CA ILE A 582 14.05 5.13 -28.76
C ILE A 582 14.37 5.06 -30.26
N LYS A 583 15.65 5.21 -30.63
CA LYS A 583 16.11 5.15 -32.03
C LYS A 583 15.83 3.81 -32.71
N LYS A 584 15.71 2.73 -31.94
CA LYS A 584 15.45 1.36 -32.45
C LYS A 584 13.96 1.08 -32.69
N ILE A 585 13.03 1.94 -32.24
CA ILE A 585 11.59 1.73 -32.37
C ILE A 585 11.12 2.07 -33.76
N LYS A 586 10.56 1.11 -34.49
CA LYS A 586 9.99 1.28 -35.81
C LYS A 586 8.52 1.72 -35.75
N LYS A 587 8.02 2.39 -36.80
CA LYS A 587 6.60 2.81 -36.87
C LYS A 587 5.61 1.63 -36.88
N THR A 588 6.07 0.44 -37.27
CA THR A 588 5.28 -0.80 -37.37
C THR A 588 5.10 -1.53 -36.02
N ASP A 589 5.73 -1.05 -34.94
CA ASP A 589 5.73 -1.71 -33.63
C ASP A 589 4.49 -1.39 -32.77
N ASN A 590 3.39 -0.96 -33.38
CA ASN A 590 2.15 -0.69 -32.66
C ASN A 590 1.53 -2.00 -32.14
N PRO A 591 1.30 -2.17 -30.82
CA PRO A 591 0.61 -3.32 -30.27
C PRO A 591 -0.91 -3.20 -30.47
N VAL A 592 -1.33 -2.99 -31.70
CA VAL A 592 -2.74 -3.00 -32.09
C VAL A 592 -3.14 -4.45 -32.31
N ILE A 593 -4.05 -4.95 -31.51
CA ILE A 593 -4.57 -6.31 -31.68
C ILE A 593 -5.72 -6.22 -32.68
N LYS A 594 -5.51 -6.73 -33.88
CA LYS A 594 -6.59 -6.87 -34.86
C LYS A 594 -7.55 -7.95 -34.40
N ILE A 595 -8.85 -7.63 -34.39
CA ILE A 595 -9.93 -8.59 -34.15
C ILE A 595 -10.38 -9.15 -35.49
N ASP A 596 -10.64 -8.25 -36.46
CA ASP A 596 -10.94 -8.53 -37.84
C ASP A 596 -10.40 -7.41 -38.74
N GLU A 597 -10.83 -7.36 -40.00
CA GLU A 597 -10.37 -6.38 -40.99
C GLU A 597 -10.67 -4.94 -40.58
N TYR A 598 -11.81 -4.72 -39.94
CA TYR A 598 -12.35 -3.38 -39.60
C TYR A 598 -12.20 -3.05 -38.11
N HIS A 599 -12.06 -4.07 -37.24
CA HIS A 599 -12.07 -3.91 -35.80
C HIS A 599 -10.69 -4.14 -35.18
N THR A 600 -10.29 -3.20 -34.34
CA THR A 600 -9.04 -3.31 -33.59
C THR A 600 -9.28 -3.05 -32.11
N TYR A 601 -8.73 -3.91 -31.28
CA TYR A 601 -8.68 -3.68 -29.84
C TYR A 601 -7.62 -2.65 -29.52
N THR A 602 -7.99 -1.63 -28.77
CA THR A 602 -7.07 -0.56 -28.32
C THR A 602 -7.46 -0.04 -26.96
N ILE A 603 -6.61 0.77 -26.34
CA ILE A 603 -6.88 1.40 -25.04
C ILE A 603 -7.29 2.85 -25.26
N GLY A 604 -8.53 3.17 -24.89
CA GLY A 604 -9.06 4.52 -24.87
C GLY A 604 -8.75 5.26 -23.56
N ARG A 605 -9.32 6.46 -23.41
CA ARG A 605 -9.12 7.32 -22.22
C ARG A 605 -9.62 6.68 -20.93
N TYR A 606 -10.64 5.84 -21.01
CA TYR A 606 -11.32 5.24 -19.85
C TYR A 606 -11.14 3.72 -19.76
N GLY A 607 -10.22 3.15 -20.55
CA GLY A 607 -9.94 1.72 -20.57
C GLY A 607 -9.98 1.11 -21.95
N PRO A 608 -10.04 -0.22 -22.07
CA PRO A 608 -10.08 -0.94 -23.33
C PRO A 608 -11.32 -0.60 -24.15
N ILE A 609 -11.13 -0.44 -25.44
CA ILE A 609 -12.19 -0.13 -26.45
C ILE A 609 -11.91 -0.88 -27.75
N ILE A 610 -12.94 -1.07 -28.56
CA ILE A 610 -12.81 -1.53 -29.94
C ILE A 610 -12.88 -0.30 -30.84
N LYS A 611 -11.84 -0.12 -31.64
CA LYS A 611 -11.82 0.87 -32.73
C LYS A 611 -12.31 0.19 -33.98
N TYR A 612 -13.37 0.73 -34.55
CA TYR A 612 -13.92 0.37 -35.87
C TYR A 612 -13.46 1.39 -36.92
N LYS A 613 -12.99 0.93 -38.04
CA LYS A 613 -12.64 1.75 -39.18
C LYS A 613 -13.40 1.19 -40.39
N ASP A 614 -14.34 1.96 -40.96
CA ASP A 614 -15.12 1.55 -42.10
C ASP A 614 -14.31 1.63 -43.42
N GLU A 615 -14.92 1.18 -44.51
CA GLU A 615 -14.31 1.19 -45.86
C GLU A 615 -14.02 2.63 -46.39
N LYS A 616 -14.75 3.63 -45.88
CA LYS A 616 -14.55 5.05 -46.21
C LYS A 616 -13.44 5.70 -45.38
N GLY A 617 -12.92 4.99 -44.37
CA GLY A 617 -11.87 5.46 -43.50
C GLY A 617 -12.38 6.16 -42.23
N ASP A 618 -13.68 6.24 -42.01
CA ASP A 618 -14.29 6.84 -40.83
C ASP A 618 -14.04 5.97 -39.59
N VAL A 619 -13.72 6.60 -38.47
CA VAL A 619 -13.32 5.93 -37.26
C VAL A 619 -14.36 6.12 -36.17
N SER A 620 -14.91 5.01 -35.68
CA SER A 620 -15.77 4.99 -34.49
C SER A 620 -15.17 4.13 -33.40
N PHE A 621 -15.68 4.30 -32.18
CA PHE A 621 -15.20 3.57 -31.00
C PHE A 621 -16.38 2.92 -30.28
N LYS A 622 -16.27 1.61 -30.03
CA LYS A 622 -17.28 0.83 -29.30
C LYS A 622 -16.74 0.41 -27.95
N GLN A 623 -17.60 0.40 -26.93
CA GLN A 623 -17.21 -0.07 -25.60
C GLN A 623 -17.14 -1.59 -25.57
N ILE A 624 -16.21 -2.07 -24.76
CA ILE A 624 -16.06 -3.51 -24.47
C ILE A 624 -16.97 -3.87 -23.30
N ASN A 625 -17.51 -5.06 -23.35
CA ASN A 625 -18.27 -5.65 -22.26
C ASN A 625 -17.46 -5.63 -20.96
N LYS A 626 -17.89 -4.81 -19.99
CA LYS A 626 -17.18 -4.61 -18.71
C LYS A 626 -17.15 -5.87 -17.83
N ASN A 627 -18.07 -6.78 -18.06
CA ASN A 627 -18.17 -8.04 -17.33
C ASN A 627 -17.25 -9.12 -17.91
N LEU A 628 -16.69 -8.89 -19.11
CA LEU A 628 -15.79 -9.82 -19.77
C LEU A 628 -14.35 -9.56 -19.34
N LYS A 629 -13.74 -10.50 -18.61
CA LYS A 629 -12.29 -10.51 -18.35
C LYS A 629 -11.57 -11.00 -19.60
N ILE A 630 -11.08 -10.05 -20.41
CA ILE A 630 -10.41 -10.37 -21.68
C ILE A 630 -9.02 -10.94 -21.43
N ASP A 631 -8.78 -12.15 -21.89
CA ASP A 631 -7.45 -12.70 -22.03
C ASP A 631 -6.82 -12.25 -23.36
N LEU A 632 -5.79 -11.39 -23.28
CA LEU A 632 -5.15 -10.81 -24.47
C LEU A 632 -4.46 -11.85 -25.36
N GLU A 633 -4.02 -12.98 -24.82
CA GLU A 633 -3.42 -14.03 -25.64
C GLU A 633 -4.48 -14.75 -26.46
N LYS A 634 -5.64 -15.02 -25.87
CA LYS A 634 -6.81 -15.53 -26.59
C LYS A 634 -7.29 -14.53 -27.64
N LEU A 635 -7.29 -13.24 -27.28
CA LEU A 635 -7.64 -12.18 -28.22
C LEU A 635 -6.64 -12.10 -29.39
N LYS A 636 -5.34 -12.18 -29.13
CA LYS A 636 -4.31 -12.22 -30.17
C LYS A 636 -4.41 -13.45 -31.08
N LYS A 637 -4.92 -14.57 -30.58
CA LYS A 637 -5.19 -15.79 -31.33
C LYS A 637 -6.51 -15.80 -32.06
N GLY A 638 -7.34 -14.74 -31.91
CA GLY A 638 -8.65 -14.65 -32.54
C GLY A 638 -9.72 -15.55 -31.88
N GLU A 639 -9.51 -15.98 -30.62
CA GLU A 639 -10.44 -16.87 -29.91
C GLU A 639 -11.72 -16.16 -29.42
N TYR A 640 -11.81 -14.84 -29.54
CA TYR A 640 -13.00 -14.06 -29.22
C TYR A 640 -13.72 -13.57 -30.47
N THR A 641 -15.02 -13.79 -30.52
CA THR A 641 -15.87 -13.16 -31.54
C THR A 641 -16.20 -11.71 -31.17
N LEU A 642 -16.50 -10.90 -32.17
CA LEU A 642 -16.88 -9.48 -31.96
C LEU A 642 -18.08 -9.34 -31.02
N LYS A 643 -19.08 -10.26 -31.14
CA LYS A 643 -20.26 -10.30 -30.25
C LYS A 643 -19.91 -10.56 -28.80
N GLN A 644 -18.92 -11.40 -28.51
CA GLN A 644 -18.47 -11.66 -27.14
C GLN A 644 -17.74 -10.46 -26.54
N LEU A 645 -17.01 -9.71 -27.38
CA LEU A 645 -16.23 -8.56 -26.93
C LEU A 645 -17.08 -7.31 -26.72
N MET A 646 -18.15 -7.16 -27.49
CA MET A 646 -19.09 -6.04 -27.35
C MET A 646 -20.26 -6.45 -26.47
N TYR A 647 -20.96 -5.49 -25.90
CA TYR A 647 -22.28 -5.75 -25.36
C TYR A 647 -23.17 -6.31 -26.48
N SER A 648 -23.84 -7.43 -26.26
CA SER A 648 -24.88 -7.89 -27.17
C SER A 648 -25.94 -6.80 -27.24
N ASP A 649 -26.11 -6.20 -28.42
CA ASP A 649 -27.14 -5.22 -28.74
C ASP A 649 -28.55 -5.86 -28.76
N ASN A 650 -28.94 -6.52 -27.64
CA ASN A 650 -30.34 -6.85 -27.39
C ASN A 650 -30.95 -5.98 -26.29
N SER A 651 -30.26 -4.95 -25.87
CA SER A 651 -30.80 -3.76 -25.24
C SER A 651 -30.23 -2.55 -26.01
N GLU A 652 -31.00 -2.06 -26.98
CA GLU A 652 -30.83 -0.75 -27.56
C GLU A 652 -30.94 0.28 -26.44
N THR A 653 -29.79 0.62 -25.80
CA THR A 653 -29.68 1.88 -25.08
C THR A 653 -28.55 2.67 -25.73
N PRO A 654 -28.84 3.62 -26.58
CA PRO A 654 -27.87 4.56 -27.16
C PRO A 654 -27.27 5.36 -25.99
N ILE A 655 -25.95 5.43 -25.95
CA ILE A 655 -25.19 6.34 -25.06
C ILE A 655 -25.42 7.77 -25.56
N ASN A 656 -26.58 8.30 -25.39
CA ASN A 656 -27.06 9.68 -25.44
C ASN A 656 -28.57 9.75 -25.72
N GLN A 657 -29.39 8.88 -25.22
CA GLN A 657 -30.81 9.15 -25.19
C GLN A 657 -31.13 10.05 -24.01
N ASN A 658 -31.27 11.34 -24.32
CA ASN A 658 -32.02 12.25 -23.50
C ASN A 658 -33.47 11.71 -23.50
N ARG A 659 -33.92 11.15 -22.39
CA ARG A 659 -35.29 10.65 -22.26
C ARG A 659 -36.17 11.80 -21.79
N ASN A 660 -37.11 12.25 -22.66
CA ASN A 660 -38.10 13.19 -22.22
C ASN A 660 -39.12 12.45 -21.35
N LEU A 661 -39.23 12.87 -20.07
CA LEU A 661 -40.14 12.26 -19.10
C LEU A 661 -41.54 12.91 -19.14
N GLY A 662 -41.72 14.02 -19.87
CA GLY A 662 -42.92 14.82 -19.91
C GLY A 662 -42.67 16.25 -19.46
N GLU A 663 -43.75 17.01 -19.22
CA GLU A 663 -43.66 18.41 -18.81
C GLU A 663 -43.94 18.59 -17.30
N TYR A 664 -43.16 19.48 -16.68
CA TYR A 664 -43.38 19.94 -15.32
C TYR A 664 -43.36 21.47 -15.25
N LYS A 665 -44.49 22.07 -14.83
CA LYS A 665 -44.69 23.52 -14.77
C LYS A 665 -44.44 24.22 -16.11
N GLY A 666 -44.87 23.60 -17.22
CA GLY A 666 -44.75 24.16 -18.57
C GLY A 666 -43.35 24.03 -19.20
N ASN A 667 -42.46 23.22 -18.62
CA ASN A 667 -41.11 22.98 -19.15
C ASN A 667 -40.86 21.48 -19.29
N ASP A 668 -40.20 21.11 -20.41
CA ASP A 668 -39.78 19.71 -20.64
C ASP A 668 -38.81 19.22 -19.59
N VAL A 669 -39.04 18.02 -19.08
CA VAL A 669 -38.17 17.32 -18.13
C VAL A 669 -37.39 16.26 -18.88
N VAL A 670 -36.12 16.55 -19.15
CA VAL A 670 -35.25 15.66 -19.95
C VAL A 670 -34.25 14.95 -19.01
N LEU A 671 -34.43 13.64 -18.86
CA LEU A 671 -33.51 12.77 -18.10
C LEU A 671 -32.27 12.48 -18.93
N LYS A 672 -31.11 12.67 -18.32
CA LYS A 672 -29.78 12.51 -18.92
C LYS A 672 -28.84 11.76 -18.00
N ASN A 673 -27.90 11.02 -18.55
CA ASN A 673 -26.83 10.40 -17.79
C ASN A 673 -25.50 11.12 -18.06
N GLY A 674 -24.86 11.65 -17.01
CA GLY A 674 -23.64 12.42 -17.09
C GLY A 674 -22.49 11.84 -16.30
N LYS A 675 -21.36 12.51 -16.34
CA LYS A 675 -20.10 12.12 -15.66
C LYS A 675 -20.26 11.85 -14.15
N TYR A 676 -21.27 12.42 -13.51
CA TYR A 676 -21.54 12.32 -12.07
C TYR A 676 -22.82 11.55 -11.75
N GLY A 677 -23.33 10.76 -12.70
CA GLY A 677 -24.58 10.00 -12.59
C GLY A 677 -25.76 10.69 -13.25
N MET A 678 -26.97 10.14 -13.03
CA MET A 678 -28.21 10.62 -13.63
C MET A 678 -28.59 12.02 -13.15
N TYR A 679 -29.12 12.82 -14.07
CA TYR A 679 -29.63 14.15 -13.80
C TYR A 679 -30.78 14.50 -14.77
N VAL A 680 -31.65 15.39 -14.34
CA VAL A 680 -32.66 15.96 -15.23
C VAL A 680 -32.34 17.40 -15.57
N THR A 681 -32.65 17.79 -16.81
CA THR A 681 -32.64 19.18 -17.27
C THR A 681 -34.06 19.67 -17.34
N ILE A 682 -34.38 20.77 -16.65
CA ILE A 682 -35.69 21.46 -16.68
C ILE A 682 -35.38 22.95 -16.82
N ASP A 683 -35.95 23.62 -17.78
CA ASP A 683 -35.69 25.05 -18.06
C ASP A 683 -34.19 25.37 -18.11
N GLY A 684 -33.40 24.55 -18.84
CA GLY A 684 -31.95 24.70 -18.96
C GLY A 684 -31.15 24.45 -17.66
N LYS A 685 -31.78 24.15 -16.52
CA LYS A 685 -31.13 23.87 -15.25
C LYS A 685 -31.00 22.39 -15.01
N ASN A 686 -29.79 21.95 -14.64
CA ASN A 686 -29.49 20.54 -14.36
C ASN A 686 -29.69 20.22 -12.86
N THR A 687 -30.51 19.20 -12.57
CA THR A 687 -30.72 18.68 -11.21
C THR A 687 -30.24 17.22 -11.13
N SER A 688 -29.25 16.94 -10.29
CA SER A 688 -28.73 15.59 -10.08
C SER A 688 -29.74 14.73 -9.32
N LEU A 689 -29.92 13.47 -9.78
CA LEU A 689 -30.81 12.47 -9.21
C LEU A 689 -30.04 11.40 -8.38
N LYS A 690 -28.89 11.75 -7.84
CA LYS A 690 -27.95 10.84 -7.14
C LYS A 690 -28.58 9.97 -6.04
N TYR A 691 -29.70 10.37 -5.48
CA TYR A 691 -30.36 9.66 -4.40
C TYR A 691 -31.65 8.91 -4.83
N ILE A 692 -31.95 8.87 -6.12
CA ILE A 692 -33.00 7.99 -6.65
C ILE A 692 -32.35 6.63 -6.95
N ASN A 693 -32.77 5.60 -6.23
CA ASN A 693 -32.27 4.22 -6.35
C ASN A 693 -33.10 3.43 -7.36
N LYS A 694 -33.19 3.93 -8.58
CA LYS A 694 -33.87 3.30 -9.71
C LYS A 694 -32.98 3.36 -10.95
N ASP A 695 -33.08 2.37 -11.83
CA ASP A 695 -32.39 2.42 -13.10
C ASP A 695 -33.02 3.48 -14.04
N MET A 696 -32.23 3.98 -15.00
CA MET A 696 -32.65 5.08 -15.88
C MET A 696 -33.97 4.81 -16.61
N ASP A 697 -34.25 3.55 -16.93
CA ASP A 697 -35.46 3.12 -17.65
C ASP A 697 -36.70 3.04 -16.74
N GLU A 698 -36.49 2.96 -15.43
CA GLU A 698 -37.55 2.87 -14.42
C GLU A 698 -37.96 4.22 -13.83
N ILE A 699 -37.17 5.28 -14.10
CA ILE A 699 -37.48 6.63 -13.59
C ILE A 699 -38.66 7.21 -14.35
N THR A 700 -39.70 7.62 -13.62
CA THR A 700 -40.87 8.29 -14.15
C THR A 700 -40.82 9.81 -13.87
N LEU A 701 -41.70 10.56 -14.51
CA LEU A 701 -41.86 11.98 -14.23
C LEU A 701 -42.24 12.23 -12.78
N ASP A 702 -43.13 11.39 -12.23
CA ASP A 702 -43.58 11.49 -10.84
C ASP A 702 -42.43 11.30 -9.85
N ASP A 703 -41.51 10.35 -10.08
CA ASP A 703 -40.31 10.15 -9.24
C ASP A 703 -39.44 11.42 -9.20
N VAL A 704 -39.27 12.05 -10.37
CA VAL A 704 -38.49 13.29 -10.50
C VAL A 704 -39.18 14.47 -9.82
N VAL A 705 -40.47 14.61 -10.00
CA VAL A 705 -41.27 15.70 -9.39
C VAL A 705 -41.30 15.53 -7.85
N GLU A 706 -41.51 14.33 -7.36
CA GLU A 706 -41.45 14.02 -5.92
C GLU A 706 -40.07 14.32 -5.34
N TYR A 707 -39.01 13.91 -6.03
CA TYR A 707 -37.63 14.17 -5.62
C TYR A 707 -37.32 15.68 -5.58
N ILE A 708 -37.72 16.43 -6.61
CA ILE A 708 -37.53 17.89 -6.68
C ILE A 708 -38.32 18.59 -5.57
N ASN A 709 -39.56 18.17 -5.32
CA ASN A 709 -40.39 18.73 -4.27
C ASN A 709 -39.84 18.40 -2.86
N LYS A 710 -39.39 17.19 -2.62
CA LYS A 710 -38.66 16.81 -1.39
C LYS A 710 -37.36 17.58 -1.23
N LYS A 711 -36.66 17.85 -2.30
CA LYS A 711 -35.41 18.62 -2.28
C LYS A 711 -35.67 20.13 -2.08
N SER A 712 -36.73 20.65 -2.62
CA SER A 712 -37.15 22.05 -2.38
C SER A 712 -37.70 22.25 -0.96
N SER A 713 -38.37 21.27 -0.38
CA SER A 713 -38.78 21.28 1.04
C SER A 713 -37.63 20.96 2.01
N ALA A 714 -36.66 20.13 1.62
CA ALA A 714 -35.43 19.87 2.41
C ALA A 714 -34.36 20.94 2.28
N SER A 715 -34.42 21.80 1.26
CA SER A 715 -33.47 22.93 1.09
C SER A 715 -33.83 24.17 1.88
N SER A 716 -34.94 24.23 2.64
CA SER A 716 -35.20 25.29 3.57
C SER A 716 -34.50 25.06 4.91
N ASN A 717 -33.14 25.11 4.91
CA ASN A 717 -32.41 25.46 6.14
C ASN A 717 -32.78 26.89 6.64
N ILE A 718 -33.74 27.52 6.02
CA ILE A 718 -34.25 28.84 6.40
C ILE A 718 -35.18 28.67 7.57
N ILE A 719 -34.77 29.18 8.73
CA ILE A 719 -35.57 29.23 9.96
C ILE A 719 -36.56 30.40 9.86
N LYS A 720 -36.09 31.57 9.42
CA LYS A 720 -36.84 32.78 9.30
C LYS A 720 -36.30 33.65 8.16
N LYS A 721 -37.15 34.17 7.31
CA LYS A 721 -36.80 35.13 6.25
C LYS A 721 -37.10 36.53 6.79
N LEU A 722 -36.09 37.41 6.81
CA LEU A 722 -36.26 38.81 7.27
C LEU A 722 -36.62 39.73 6.11
N ASN A 723 -35.99 39.52 4.95
CA ASN A 723 -36.33 40.12 3.63
C ASN A 723 -35.77 39.24 2.51
N ASP A 724 -35.78 39.71 1.24
CA ASP A 724 -35.31 38.92 0.10
C ASP A 724 -33.80 38.65 0.14
N ASP A 725 -33.04 39.51 0.75
CA ASP A 725 -31.59 39.46 0.84
C ASP A 725 -31.08 38.82 2.16
N ILE A 726 -31.94 38.75 3.21
CA ILE A 726 -31.55 38.33 4.56
C ILE A 726 -32.43 37.20 5.06
N SER A 727 -31.80 36.09 5.47
CA SER A 727 -32.48 34.95 6.08
C SER A 727 -31.68 34.29 7.22
N ILE A 728 -32.36 33.89 8.28
CA ILE A 728 -31.80 33.08 9.36
C ILE A 728 -31.87 31.62 8.90
N ARG A 729 -30.75 30.91 8.95
CA ARG A 729 -30.62 29.54 8.49
C ARG A 729 -29.99 28.65 9.54
N LYS A 730 -30.35 27.35 9.52
CA LYS A 730 -29.79 26.31 10.39
C LYS A 730 -28.47 25.77 9.79
N GLY A 731 -27.36 25.93 10.50
CA GLY A 731 -26.04 25.40 10.11
C GLY A 731 -25.56 24.27 11.00
N LYS A 732 -24.46 23.64 10.61
CA LYS A 732 -23.84 22.54 11.35
C LYS A 732 -23.41 22.93 12.79
N TYR A 733 -23.14 24.21 13.02
CA TYR A 733 -22.64 24.74 14.29
C TYR A 733 -23.63 25.66 14.97
N GLY A 734 -24.93 25.62 14.60
CA GLY A 734 -26.01 26.45 15.11
C GLY A 734 -26.62 27.38 14.05
N PRO A 735 -27.64 28.18 14.42
CA PRO A 735 -28.25 29.14 13.52
C PRO A 735 -27.30 30.26 13.14
N TYR A 736 -27.42 30.75 11.90
CA TYR A 736 -26.64 31.85 11.37
C TYR A 736 -27.49 32.73 10.42
N VAL A 737 -27.12 33.99 10.25
CA VAL A 737 -27.72 34.88 9.26
C VAL A 737 -26.99 34.75 7.94
N PHE A 738 -27.75 34.48 6.87
CA PHE A 738 -27.30 34.51 5.47
C PHE A 738 -27.73 35.84 4.86
N TYR A 739 -26.76 36.61 4.35
CA TYR A 739 -26.98 37.91 3.71
C TYR A 739 -26.40 37.89 2.28
N LYS A 740 -27.20 38.17 1.28
CA LYS A 740 -26.76 38.27 -0.12
C LYS A 740 -27.71 39.20 -0.91
N THR A 741 -27.19 40.32 -1.38
CA THR A 741 -27.90 41.21 -2.31
C THR A 741 -27.63 40.78 -3.78
N SER A 742 -28.44 41.29 -4.71
CA SER A 742 -28.27 41.05 -6.16
C SER A 742 -26.95 41.55 -6.72
N THR A 743 -26.31 42.52 -6.08
CA THR A 743 -25.02 43.12 -6.47
C THR A 743 -23.79 42.38 -5.87
N MET A 744 -23.99 41.46 -4.93
CA MET A 744 -22.89 40.76 -4.25
C MET A 744 -22.45 39.48 -4.99
N ASN A 745 -21.18 39.36 -5.28
CA ASN A 745 -20.60 38.13 -5.88
C ASN A 745 -20.58 36.94 -4.92
N ARG A 746 -20.53 37.17 -3.59
CA ARG A 746 -20.53 36.12 -2.56
C ARG A 746 -21.37 36.51 -1.40
N PRO A 747 -22.14 35.55 -0.77
CA PRO A 747 -22.92 35.84 0.42
C PRO A 747 -22.01 36.07 1.65
N LYS A 748 -22.49 36.85 2.61
CA LYS A 748 -21.92 36.95 3.96
C LYS A 748 -22.69 36.05 4.92
N PHE A 749 -21.98 35.54 5.92
CA PHE A 749 -22.52 34.68 6.98
C PHE A 749 -22.19 35.28 8.32
N ILE A 750 -23.21 35.57 9.13
CA ILE A 750 -23.05 36.19 10.47
C ILE A 750 -23.47 35.16 11.51
N SER A 751 -22.60 34.89 12.48
CA SER A 751 -22.86 33.92 13.56
C SER A 751 -23.88 34.47 14.54
N MET A 752 -24.85 33.65 14.94
CA MET A 752 -25.85 33.99 15.96
C MET A 752 -25.56 33.31 17.29
N LYS A 753 -24.30 32.99 17.60
CA LYS A 753 -23.94 32.30 18.82
C LYS A 753 -24.25 33.15 20.06
N GLY A 754 -25.20 32.70 20.89
CA GLY A 754 -25.63 33.39 22.09
C GLY A 754 -26.73 34.45 21.88
N ILE A 755 -27.34 34.55 20.70
CA ILE A 755 -28.38 35.53 20.35
C ILE A 755 -29.67 34.77 20.01
N ALA A 756 -30.81 35.20 20.60
CA ALA A 756 -32.12 34.64 20.31
C ALA A 756 -32.60 35.05 18.92
N GLN A 757 -33.39 34.17 18.27
CA GLN A 757 -33.85 34.39 16.89
C GLN A 757 -34.77 35.58 16.74
N GLU A 758 -35.48 35.94 17.81
CA GLU A 758 -36.40 37.09 17.90
C GLU A 758 -35.64 38.41 17.94
N GLU A 759 -34.42 38.42 18.44
CA GLU A 759 -33.59 39.63 18.58
C GLU A 759 -32.88 40.03 17.27
N VAL A 760 -32.86 39.12 16.28
CA VAL A 760 -32.22 39.41 15.00
C VAL A 760 -33.18 40.16 14.09
N THR A 761 -32.98 41.45 14.00
CA THR A 761 -33.68 42.40 13.10
C THR A 761 -32.79 42.78 11.92
N ILE A 762 -33.36 43.41 10.90
CA ILE A 762 -32.59 43.92 9.74
C ILE A 762 -31.52 44.92 10.24
N ALA A 763 -31.87 45.84 11.16
CA ALA A 763 -30.93 46.80 11.74
C ALA A 763 -29.77 46.10 12.48
N TRP A 764 -30.06 44.98 13.20
CA TRP A 764 -29.03 44.16 13.84
C TRP A 764 -28.07 43.56 12.83
N VAL A 765 -28.60 43.06 11.68
CA VAL A 765 -27.77 42.47 10.62
C VAL A 765 -26.87 43.52 10.00
N GLU A 766 -27.40 44.72 9.70
CA GLU A 766 -26.63 45.84 9.13
C GLU A 766 -25.52 46.32 10.07
N ALA A 767 -25.77 46.38 11.37
CA ALA A 767 -24.77 46.74 12.36
C ALA A 767 -23.63 45.68 12.51
N ASN A 768 -23.91 44.40 12.17
CA ASN A 768 -22.95 43.31 12.30
C ASN A 768 -22.36 42.84 10.94
N LEU A 769 -22.59 43.56 9.85
CA LEU A 769 -22.05 43.23 8.54
C LEU A 769 -20.53 43.40 8.42
N ASN A 770 -19.90 44.18 9.29
CA ASN A 770 -18.46 44.50 9.25
C ASN A 770 -17.64 43.80 10.34
N ASN A 771 -18.27 43.05 11.23
CA ASN A 771 -17.65 42.15 12.20
C ASN A 771 -17.68 40.71 11.65
#